data_c13d3b616d816f6df5a996349f08597c
#
_entry.id   c13d3b616d816f6df5a996349f08597c
#
_cell.length_a   1.000
_cell.length_b   1.000
_cell.length_c   1.000
_cell.angle_alpha   90.00
_cell.angle_beta   90.00
_cell.angle_gamma   90.00
#
_symmetry.space_group_name_H-M   'P 1'
#
loop_
_entity.id
_entity.type
_entity.pdbx_description
1 polymer ?
#
loop_
_entity_poly.entity_id
_entity_poly.type
_entity_poly.pdbx_seq_one_letter_code
_entity_poly.pdbx_strand_id
1 'polypeptide(L)'
;MSKFLVIAEKPSVAQSYAKNLSAYKKEDGYLEGESCIVSWCLGHLAEYAQPEEYDPKYEKWKFDDLPILPQVWKLKVSRDKKKQFDVLKSLMNRADVDYLVNGCDAGREGELIFQRVYDLAGCRKPVKRLWISSMEDTAIRTGFQTMKGAEEYRNICMAAVCRAQADWLIGMNGTRAYTTCYFKRLVVGRVQTPTLAMLAERQDKIEHFQKEAFYKVALTDGRLTVVSENIANEEAADLLASLCMDSEAVITQVKREQKKAFPPKLYDLTSLQREANRYFGYTAKKTLDMLQELYEEKLVTYPRTDSQFVTEDMRDTVEELVGKMPVLLPFLDYGQLGHNITRVINNAKVSDHHAILPTKEAVEKGIYDLPADKKNLMMLVCQQLVQATGKEYQYEQTDITVKCQEHDFTARGKVPVQMGFKEAGNAFKNQCVKAKPEEETEKETSIPYGYEEGMTLSPVKAEKTVHFTSPPKPFNEDTLLAAMETAGNKDFDSETEKKGLGTPATRAGIIEKLVSSGYAVRKGKQILPSTEGRELVNVMPAYLKSAAMTAEWENQLLMMEKGQITDTQFMGEITSLVGKILSVCREIPEVERRRFQKAREVIGKCPVCGSDVYEGKQNFYCSNRQCDFALWKENRFLGSMEKTLDKKMAVELLDKACTHVKGLYSRKKDIKFDADLLLTLEDGKPRFHLEFPKKKKK
;
A
#
# COMPACT_ATOMS: atom_id res chain seq x y z
N MET A 1 -4.87 27.79 -41.20
CA MET A 1 -4.45 26.40 -41.50
C MET A 1 -5.13 25.49 -40.49
N SER A 2 -5.56 24.37 -40.95
CA SER A 2 -6.17 23.35 -40.10
C SER A 2 -5.12 22.71 -39.17
N LYS A 3 -5.45 22.50 -37.89
CA LYS A 3 -4.58 21.94 -36.87
C LYS A 3 -5.20 20.71 -36.24
N PHE A 4 -4.36 19.90 -35.57
CA PHE A 4 -4.83 18.87 -34.62
C PHE A 4 -4.37 19.20 -33.21
N LEU A 5 -5.11 18.73 -32.23
CA LEU A 5 -4.80 18.93 -30.80
C LEU A 5 -4.38 17.63 -30.15
N VAL A 6 -3.16 17.59 -29.65
CA VAL A 6 -2.65 16.48 -28.86
C VAL A 6 -2.89 16.78 -27.37
N ILE A 7 -3.44 15.83 -26.64
CA ILE A 7 -3.67 15.93 -25.19
C ILE A 7 -2.86 14.85 -24.50
N ALA A 8 -1.80 15.25 -23.83
CA ALA A 8 -0.97 14.37 -23.02
C ALA A 8 -1.51 14.24 -21.59
N GLU A 9 -1.09 13.21 -20.85
CA GLU A 9 -1.48 13.05 -19.47
C GLU A 9 -0.82 14.06 -18.54
N LYS A 10 0.42 14.50 -18.89
CA LYS A 10 1.26 15.37 -18.04
C LYS A 10 2.03 16.39 -18.85
N PRO A 11 2.44 17.52 -18.22
CA PRO A 11 3.22 18.55 -18.90
C PRO A 11 4.55 18.03 -19.49
N SER A 12 5.27 17.15 -18.81
CA SER A 12 6.55 16.59 -19.27
C SER A 12 6.40 15.78 -20.56
N VAL A 13 5.35 14.96 -20.64
CA VAL A 13 5.00 14.18 -21.84
C VAL A 13 4.62 15.11 -23.00
N ALA A 14 3.82 16.15 -22.71
CA ALA A 14 3.45 17.15 -23.70
C ALA A 14 4.66 17.86 -24.31
N GLN A 15 5.68 18.19 -23.49
CA GLN A 15 6.93 18.80 -23.99
C GLN A 15 7.68 17.85 -24.93
N SER A 16 7.72 16.55 -24.64
CA SER A 16 8.33 15.54 -25.50
C SER A 16 7.59 15.44 -26.85
N TYR A 17 6.27 15.45 -26.84
CA TYR A 17 5.46 15.48 -28.07
C TYR A 17 5.67 16.75 -28.85
N ALA A 18 5.63 17.92 -28.20
CA ALA A 18 5.80 19.23 -28.83
C ALA A 18 7.16 19.36 -29.51
N LYS A 19 8.24 18.85 -28.88
CA LYS A 19 9.58 18.80 -29.48
C LYS A 19 9.56 18.03 -30.81
N ASN A 20 8.95 16.84 -30.83
CA ASN A 20 8.88 15.98 -32.01
C ASN A 20 7.92 16.50 -33.10
N LEU A 21 6.94 17.33 -32.72
CA LEU A 21 5.97 17.93 -33.62
C LEU A 21 6.30 19.39 -34.01
N SER A 22 7.46 19.92 -33.57
CA SER A 22 7.87 21.30 -33.81
C SER A 22 6.90 22.35 -33.30
N ALA A 23 6.23 22.07 -32.17
CA ALA A 23 5.30 22.99 -31.51
C ALA A 23 6.06 23.78 -30.41
N TYR A 24 6.71 24.86 -30.79
CA TYR A 24 7.62 25.61 -29.92
C TYR A 24 7.04 26.85 -29.26
N LYS A 25 5.92 27.40 -29.80
CA LYS A 25 5.30 28.61 -29.24
C LYS A 25 4.62 28.26 -27.90
N LYS A 26 5.18 28.77 -26.83
CA LYS A 26 4.67 28.52 -25.46
C LYS A 26 3.54 29.50 -25.14
N GLU A 27 2.41 28.93 -24.73
CA GLU A 27 1.22 29.62 -24.26
C GLU A 27 0.82 29.15 -22.86
N ASP A 28 -0.14 29.82 -22.23
CA ASP A 28 -0.60 29.38 -20.88
C ASP A 28 -1.43 28.09 -20.99
N GLY A 29 -0.84 26.99 -20.56
CA GLY A 29 -1.44 25.65 -20.55
C GLY A 29 -1.31 24.85 -21.85
N TYR A 30 -0.56 25.32 -22.87
CA TYR A 30 -0.32 24.57 -24.11
C TYR A 30 0.91 25.07 -24.88
N LEU A 31 1.31 24.30 -25.89
CA LEU A 31 2.35 24.61 -26.84
C LEU A 31 1.74 24.59 -28.25
N GLU A 32 2.06 25.56 -29.09
CA GLU A 32 1.46 25.67 -30.42
C GLU A 32 2.52 25.68 -31.53
N GLY A 33 2.28 24.89 -32.57
CA GLY A 33 3.02 24.84 -33.81
C GLY A 33 2.19 25.32 -35.01
N GLU A 34 2.73 25.18 -36.21
CA GLU A 34 2.03 25.53 -37.43
C GLU A 34 0.84 24.59 -37.69
N SER A 35 1.01 23.30 -37.57
CA SER A 35 0.02 22.25 -37.87
C SER A 35 -0.63 21.62 -36.65
N CYS A 36 -0.12 21.86 -35.43
CA CYS A 36 -0.59 21.19 -34.23
C CYS A 36 -0.59 22.11 -33.01
N ILE A 37 -1.38 21.69 -32.01
CA ILE A 37 -1.39 22.22 -30.66
C ILE A 37 -1.13 21.04 -29.72
N VAL A 38 -0.29 21.21 -28.71
CA VAL A 38 -0.03 20.20 -27.70
C VAL A 38 -0.38 20.76 -26.33
N SER A 39 -1.32 20.16 -25.68
CA SER A 39 -1.73 20.47 -24.30
C SER A 39 -1.69 19.24 -23.43
N TRP A 40 -2.05 19.35 -22.16
CA TRP A 40 -1.91 18.27 -21.19
C TRP A 40 -2.99 18.30 -20.14
N CYS A 41 -3.23 17.12 -19.56
CA CYS A 41 -3.90 16.96 -18.28
C CYS A 41 -2.90 17.13 -17.12
N LEU A 42 -3.41 17.19 -15.90
CA LEU A 42 -2.64 17.13 -14.66
C LEU A 42 -3.02 15.84 -13.92
N GLY A 43 -2.90 14.69 -14.61
CA GLY A 43 -3.56 13.45 -14.23
C GLY A 43 -5.09 13.61 -14.36
N HIS A 44 -5.87 12.98 -13.47
CA HIS A 44 -7.33 13.17 -13.48
C HIS A 44 -7.73 14.62 -13.22
N LEU A 45 -8.34 15.29 -14.20
CA LEU A 45 -8.93 16.63 -14.07
C LEU A 45 -10.37 16.56 -13.54
N ALA A 46 -11.03 15.43 -13.75
CA ALA A 46 -12.43 15.23 -13.43
C ALA A 46 -12.65 13.92 -12.65
N GLU A 47 -13.61 13.95 -11.76
CA GLU A 47 -14.07 12.83 -10.94
C GLU A 47 -15.59 12.69 -10.99
N TYR A 48 -16.11 11.54 -10.55
CA TYR A 48 -17.56 11.41 -10.40
C TYR A 48 -18.07 12.30 -9.27
N ALA A 49 -19.23 12.91 -9.49
CA ALA A 49 -19.91 13.77 -8.53
C ALA A 49 -20.19 13.01 -7.21
N GLN A 50 -20.26 13.76 -6.12
CA GLN A 50 -20.65 13.19 -4.83
C GLN A 50 -22.16 12.89 -4.80
N PRO A 51 -22.63 11.96 -3.96
CA PRO A 51 -24.04 11.56 -3.91
C PRO A 51 -25.03 12.72 -3.80
N GLU A 52 -24.73 13.73 -2.99
CA GLU A 52 -25.59 14.90 -2.78
C GLU A 52 -25.76 15.77 -4.05
N GLU A 53 -24.88 15.63 -5.03
CA GLU A 53 -24.99 16.31 -6.34
C GLU A 53 -25.94 15.59 -7.29
N TYR A 54 -26.27 14.31 -7.00
CA TYR A 54 -27.30 13.56 -7.70
C TYR A 54 -28.69 13.83 -7.13
N ASP A 55 -28.81 13.81 -5.78
CA ASP A 55 -30.05 14.10 -5.05
C ASP A 55 -29.69 14.70 -3.66
N PRO A 56 -30.22 15.87 -3.30
CA PRO A 56 -29.97 16.50 -1.99
C PRO A 56 -30.28 15.63 -0.78
N LYS A 57 -31.17 14.63 -0.91
CA LYS A 57 -31.48 13.68 0.18
C LYS A 57 -30.22 12.93 0.68
N TYR A 58 -29.22 12.74 -0.18
CA TYR A 58 -27.97 12.06 0.14
C TYR A 58 -26.96 12.91 0.92
N GLU A 59 -27.24 14.18 1.19
CA GLU A 59 -26.40 15.04 2.03
C GLU A 59 -26.29 14.47 3.46
N LYS A 60 -27.44 14.07 4.03
CA LYS A 60 -27.48 13.36 5.31
C LYS A 60 -27.47 11.86 5.08
N TRP A 61 -26.49 11.19 5.66
CA TRP A 61 -26.35 9.77 5.49
C TRP A 61 -27.41 9.01 6.28
N LYS A 62 -28.33 8.37 5.58
CA LYS A 62 -29.36 7.50 6.12
C LYS A 62 -29.30 6.15 5.40
N PHE A 63 -29.50 5.07 6.16
CA PHE A 63 -29.50 3.72 5.59
C PHE A 63 -30.66 3.52 4.59
N ASP A 64 -31.82 4.11 4.88
CA ASP A 64 -33.03 3.97 4.06
C ASP A 64 -32.92 4.64 2.68
N ASP A 65 -31.94 5.53 2.50
CA ASP A 65 -31.66 6.16 1.22
C ASP A 65 -30.75 5.30 0.29
N LEU A 66 -30.32 4.12 0.74
CA LEU A 66 -29.46 3.20 -0.03
C LEU A 66 -30.31 2.11 -0.72
N PRO A 67 -29.90 1.65 -1.91
CA PRO A 67 -28.66 1.95 -2.63
C PRO A 67 -28.69 3.28 -3.42
N ILE A 68 -27.50 3.89 -3.57
CA ILE A 68 -27.28 5.01 -4.49
C ILE A 68 -26.78 4.42 -5.81
N LEU A 69 -27.65 4.44 -6.83
CA LEU A 69 -27.39 3.88 -8.17
C LEU A 69 -27.70 4.95 -9.23
N PRO A 70 -26.69 5.78 -9.61
CA PRO A 70 -26.89 6.81 -10.62
C PRO A 70 -27.31 6.21 -11.97
N GLN A 71 -28.44 6.65 -12.52
CA GLN A 71 -28.87 6.29 -13.88
C GLN A 71 -28.04 7.06 -14.94
N VAL A 72 -27.69 8.29 -14.63
CA VAL A 72 -26.81 9.14 -15.45
C VAL A 72 -25.65 9.57 -14.57
N TRP A 73 -24.44 9.24 -15.01
CA TRP A 73 -23.24 9.60 -14.30
C TRP A 73 -22.87 11.06 -14.51
N LYS A 74 -22.70 11.80 -13.43
CA LYS A 74 -22.27 13.20 -13.44
C LYS A 74 -20.76 13.27 -13.16
N LEU A 75 -20.05 14.01 -14.01
CA LEU A 75 -18.64 14.31 -13.82
C LEU A 75 -18.48 15.74 -13.29
N LYS A 76 -17.46 15.98 -12.49
CA LYS A 76 -17.11 17.26 -11.89
C LYS A 76 -15.63 17.52 -12.01
N VAL A 77 -15.27 18.73 -12.40
CA VAL A 77 -13.87 19.17 -12.47
C VAL A 77 -13.37 19.47 -11.05
N SER A 78 -12.18 18.97 -10.72
CA SER A 78 -11.50 19.28 -9.46
C SER A 78 -11.17 20.77 -9.39
N ARG A 79 -11.45 21.41 -8.24
CA ARG A 79 -11.36 22.89 -8.10
C ARG A 79 -9.96 23.44 -8.39
N ASP A 80 -8.93 22.75 -7.93
CA ASP A 80 -7.52 23.08 -8.12
C ASP A 80 -7.03 22.94 -9.56
N LYS A 81 -7.75 22.16 -10.39
CA LYS A 81 -7.40 21.85 -11.78
C LYS A 81 -8.29 22.57 -12.81
N LYS A 82 -9.20 23.40 -12.35
CA LYS A 82 -10.19 24.05 -13.20
C LYS A 82 -9.55 24.90 -14.28
N LYS A 83 -8.47 25.63 -13.97
CA LYS A 83 -7.77 26.48 -14.95
C LYS A 83 -7.32 25.66 -16.18
N GLN A 84 -6.66 24.54 -15.96
CA GLN A 84 -6.18 23.67 -17.04
C GLN A 84 -7.32 23.00 -17.81
N PHE A 85 -8.39 22.61 -17.12
CA PHE A 85 -9.60 22.11 -17.79
C PHE A 85 -10.22 23.15 -18.72
N ASP A 86 -10.33 24.40 -18.28
CA ASP A 86 -10.91 25.50 -19.09
C ASP A 86 -10.06 25.77 -20.35
N VAL A 87 -8.71 25.67 -20.24
CA VAL A 87 -7.79 25.71 -21.38
C VAL A 87 -8.10 24.57 -22.36
N LEU A 88 -8.14 23.33 -21.89
CA LEU A 88 -8.42 22.15 -22.73
C LEU A 88 -9.79 22.27 -23.42
N LYS A 89 -10.83 22.65 -22.67
CA LYS A 89 -12.17 22.85 -23.20
C LYS A 89 -12.18 23.89 -24.33
N SER A 90 -11.47 25.01 -24.14
CA SER A 90 -11.34 26.03 -25.17
C SER A 90 -10.62 25.51 -26.42
N LEU A 91 -9.48 24.84 -26.26
CA LEU A 91 -8.69 24.28 -27.34
C LEU A 91 -9.44 23.20 -28.12
N MET A 92 -10.13 22.27 -27.44
CA MET A 92 -10.92 21.21 -28.04
C MET A 92 -12.02 21.74 -28.96
N ASN A 93 -12.57 22.93 -28.65
CA ASN A 93 -13.67 23.55 -29.39
C ASN A 93 -13.22 24.66 -30.34
N ARG A 94 -11.89 24.89 -30.51
CA ARG A 94 -11.36 25.87 -31.49
C ARG A 94 -11.78 25.48 -32.92
N ALA A 95 -12.18 26.46 -33.72
CA ALA A 95 -12.64 26.22 -35.07
C ALA A 95 -11.55 25.74 -36.04
N ASP A 96 -10.28 26.04 -35.76
CA ASP A 96 -9.12 25.62 -36.54
C ASP A 96 -8.55 24.26 -36.16
N VAL A 97 -9.13 23.57 -35.16
CA VAL A 97 -8.77 22.20 -34.74
C VAL A 97 -9.74 21.22 -35.41
N ASP A 98 -9.25 20.34 -36.26
CA ASP A 98 -10.08 19.36 -36.99
C ASP A 98 -10.32 18.10 -36.20
N TYR A 99 -9.30 17.58 -35.54
CA TYR A 99 -9.37 16.35 -34.75
C TYR A 99 -8.47 16.42 -33.53
N LEU A 100 -8.75 15.53 -32.56
CA LEU A 100 -7.98 15.39 -31.33
C LEU A 100 -7.09 14.15 -31.39
N VAL A 101 -5.99 14.18 -30.66
CA VAL A 101 -5.15 13.02 -30.41
C VAL A 101 -5.13 12.74 -28.91
N ASN A 102 -5.67 11.60 -28.51
CA ASN A 102 -5.46 11.08 -27.16
C ASN A 102 -4.02 10.60 -27.05
N GLY A 103 -3.15 11.42 -26.46
CA GLY A 103 -1.76 11.16 -26.16
C GLY A 103 -1.52 10.91 -24.68
N CYS A 104 -2.54 10.57 -23.89
CA CYS A 104 -2.38 10.09 -22.52
C CYS A 104 -1.69 8.72 -22.52
N ASP A 105 -1.19 8.32 -21.35
CA ASP A 105 -0.43 7.08 -21.20
C ASP A 105 -1.19 5.87 -21.80
N ALA A 106 -0.45 4.94 -22.38
CA ALA A 106 -1.03 3.75 -23.03
C ALA A 106 -1.58 2.80 -21.95
N GLY A 107 -2.89 2.76 -21.79
CA GLY A 107 -3.56 1.94 -20.78
C GLY A 107 -4.94 2.45 -20.39
N ARG A 108 -5.63 1.68 -19.54
CA ARG A 108 -6.99 2.01 -19.03
C ARG A 108 -7.05 3.40 -18.39
N GLU A 109 -6.02 3.76 -17.64
CA GLU A 109 -6.00 5.02 -16.88
C GLU A 109 -5.94 6.22 -17.83
N GLY A 110 -5.06 6.17 -18.85
CA GLY A 110 -4.96 7.23 -19.86
C GLY A 110 -6.24 7.37 -20.69
N GLU A 111 -6.91 6.25 -21.01
CA GLU A 111 -8.22 6.28 -21.65
C GLU A 111 -9.26 7.00 -20.78
N LEU A 112 -9.32 6.68 -19.49
CA LEU A 112 -10.26 7.27 -18.55
C LEU A 112 -10.02 8.80 -18.37
N ILE A 113 -8.75 9.20 -18.25
CA ILE A 113 -8.37 10.61 -18.10
C ILE A 113 -8.83 11.41 -19.28
N PHE A 114 -8.52 10.94 -20.50
CA PHE A 114 -8.90 11.63 -21.73
C PHE A 114 -10.42 11.67 -21.91
N GLN A 115 -11.10 10.53 -21.76
CA GLN A 115 -12.55 10.40 -21.98
C GLN A 115 -13.35 11.36 -21.09
N ARG A 116 -13.01 11.43 -19.80
CA ARG A 116 -13.67 12.35 -18.86
C ARG A 116 -13.54 13.81 -19.24
N VAL A 117 -12.37 14.21 -19.73
CA VAL A 117 -12.13 15.59 -20.19
C VAL A 117 -12.89 15.86 -21.49
N TYR A 118 -12.88 14.91 -22.42
CA TYR A 118 -13.58 15.00 -23.69
C TYR A 118 -15.10 15.15 -23.48
N ASP A 119 -15.70 14.33 -22.62
CA ASP A 119 -17.12 14.38 -22.31
C ASP A 119 -17.53 15.72 -21.66
N LEU A 120 -16.77 16.15 -20.64
CA LEU A 120 -17.04 17.41 -19.94
C LEU A 120 -16.80 18.65 -20.79
N ALA A 121 -15.87 18.59 -21.73
CA ALA A 121 -15.65 19.68 -22.69
C ALA A 121 -16.80 19.83 -23.68
N GLY A 122 -17.65 18.78 -23.83
CA GLY A 122 -18.74 18.74 -24.82
C GLY A 122 -18.23 18.71 -26.26
N CYS A 123 -17.01 18.21 -26.47
CA CYS A 123 -16.39 18.10 -27.78
C CYS A 123 -17.01 16.96 -28.58
N ARG A 124 -17.12 17.12 -29.89
CA ARG A 124 -17.65 16.10 -30.84
C ARG A 124 -16.72 15.84 -32.01
N LYS A 125 -15.49 16.34 -31.94
CA LYS A 125 -14.51 16.16 -33.01
C LYS A 125 -13.98 14.74 -33.03
N PRO A 126 -13.54 14.20 -34.17
CA PRO A 126 -12.92 12.91 -34.29
C PRO A 126 -11.70 12.81 -33.38
N VAL A 127 -11.45 11.59 -32.85
CA VAL A 127 -10.31 11.32 -31.96
C VAL A 127 -9.46 10.22 -32.57
N LYS A 128 -8.14 10.44 -32.60
CA LYS A 128 -7.13 9.40 -32.86
C LYS A 128 -6.41 9.05 -31.56
N ARG A 129 -5.90 7.84 -31.49
CA ARG A 129 -5.15 7.34 -30.33
C ARG A 129 -3.67 7.19 -30.67
N LEU A 130 -2.82 7.89 -29.92
CA LEU A 130 -1.38 7.68 -29.88
C LEU A 130 -1.08 6.62 -28.81
N TRP A 131 -0.70 5.40 -29.23
CA TRP A 131 -0.40 4.31 -28.34
C TRP A 131 1.09 3.99 -28.42
N ILE A 132 1.85 4.40 -27.40
CA ILE A 132 3.30 4.20 -27.30
C ILE A 132 3.70 3.78 -25.89
N SER A 133 4.66 2.89 -25.78
CA SER A 133 5.19 2.38 -24.52
C SER A 133 6.56 2.99 -24.14
N SER A 134 7.16 3.78 -25.02
CA SER A 134 8.44 4.45 -24.82
C SER A 134 8.35 5.93 -25.14
N MET A 135 9.09 6.77 -24.40
CA MET A 135 9.21 8.22 -24.64
C MET A 135 10.45 8.59 -25.47
N GLU A 136 11.11 7.63 -26.09
CA GLU A 136 12.20 7.87 -27.05
C GLU A 136 11.66 8.62 -28.28
N ASP A 137 12.46 9.55 -28.81
CA ASP A 137 12.05 10.37 -29.95
C ASP A 137 11.62 9.54 -31.18
N THR A 138 12.27 8.39 -31.40
CA THR A 138 11.94 7.44 -32.46
C THR A 138 10.59 6.79 -32.27
N ALA A 139 10.30 6.32 -31.07
CA ALA A 139 9.02 5.70 -30.70
C ALA A 139 7.86 6.71 -30.82
N ILE A 140 8.07 7.95 -30.37
CA ILE A 140 7.10 9.03 -30.50
C ILE A 140 6.77 9.31 -31.98
N ARG A 141 7.79 9.48 -32.85
CA ARG A 141 7.58 9.74 -34.27
C ARG A 141 6.84 8.61 -34.97
N THR A 142 7.26 7.37 -34.73
CA THR A 142 6.59 6.19 -35.26
C THR A 142 5.14 6.10 -34.78
N GLY A 143 4.91 6.34 -33.48
CA GLY A 143 3.57 6.36 -32.89
C GLY A 143 2.63 7.36 -33.58
N PHE A 144 3.08 8.59 -33.87
CA PHE A 144 2.29 9.59 -34.59
C PHE A 144 1.99 9.16 -36.03
N GLN A 145 2.86 8.41 -36.68
CA GLN A 145 2.63 7.89 -38.03
C GLN A 145 1.65 6.72 -38.07
N THR A 146 1.55 5.97 -36.98
CA THR A 146 0.76 4.72 -36.89
C THR A 146 -0.48 4.86 -36.00
N MET A 147 -0.89 6.10 -35.65
CA MET A 147 -2.09 6.35 -34.87
C MET A 147 -3.33 5.71 -35.47
N LYS A 148 -4.14 5.11 -34.61
CA LYS A 148 -5.41 4.50 -34.96
C LYS A 148 -6.60 5.36 -34.52
N GLY A 149 -7.79 5.04 -35.00
CA GLY A 149 -9.03 5.65 -34.51
C GLY A 149 -9.33 5.26 -33.07
N ALA A 150 -9.98 6.12 -32.31
CA ALA A 150 -10.36 5.83 -30.92
C ALA A 150 -11.30 4.62 -30.79
N GLU A 151 -12.00 4.26 -31.87
CA GLU A 151 -12.92 3.11 -31.92
C GLU A 151 -12.22 1.78 -31.64
N GLU A 152 -10.95 1.62 -32.04
CA GLU A 152 -10.16 0.42 -31.78
C GLU A 152 -9.85 0.22 -30.28
N TYR A 153 -9.92 1.28 -29.49
CA TYR A 153 -9.65 1.29 -28.05
C TYR A 153 -10.92 1.37 -27.19
N ARG A 154 -12.10 1.27 -27.84
CA ARG A 154 -13.40 1.43 -27.15
C ARG A 154 -13.57 0.46 -25.98
N ASN A 155 -13.17 -0.79 -26.12
CA ASN A 155 -13.31 -1.79 -25.06
C ASN A 155 -12.42 -1.48 -23.85
N ILE A 156 -11.20 -1.00 -24.09
CA ILE A 156 -10.28 -0.58 -23.02
C ILE A 156 -10.85 0.63 -22.27
N CYS A 157 -11.36 1.61 -23.01
CA CYS A 157 -12.04 2.78 -22.45
C CYS A 157 -13.26 2.36 -21.61
N MET A 158 -14.09 1.46 -22.13
CA MET A 158 -15.26 0.94 -21.42
C MET A 158 -14.88 0.22 -20.14
N ALA A 159 -13.87 -0.64 -20.16
CA ALA A 159 -13.36 -1.31 -18.97
C ALA A 159 -12.85 -0.31 -17.91
N ALA A 160 -12.19 0.77 -18.34
CA ALA A 160 -11.73 1.83 -17.44
C ALA A 160 -12.89 2.59 -16.77
N VAL A 161 -13.93 2.93 -17.55
CA VAL A 161 -15.14 3.58 -17.06
C VAL A 161 -15.89 2.69 -16.07
N CYS A 162 -16.12 1.42 -16.44
CA CYS A 162 -16.80 0.44 -15.58
C CYS A 162 -16.06 0.21 -14.26
N ARG A 163 -14.73 0.10 -14.30
CA ARG A 163 -13.91 0.00 -13.09
C ARG A 163 -14.12 1.20 -12.16
N ALA A 164 -14.05 2.40 -12.70
CA ALA A 164 -14.21 3.62 -11.90
C ALA A 164 -15.62 3.76 -11.31
N GLN A 165 -16.66 3.38 -12.06
CA GLN A 165 -18.05 3.36 -11.60
C GLN A 165 -18.26 2.29 -10.52
N ALA A 166 -17.73 1.10 -10.71
CA ALA A 166 -17.80 0.01 -9.73
C ALA A 166 -17.11 0.37 -8.40
N ASP A 167 -15.90 0.94 -8.46
CA ASP A 167 -15.20 1.41 -7.27
C ASP A 167 -15.98 2.51 -6.53
N TRP A 168 -16.65 3.43 -7.28
CA TRP A 168 -17.53 4.44 -6.70
C TRP A 168 -18.77 3.82 -6.04
N LEU A 169 -19.46 2.89 -6.72
CA LEU A 169 -20.68 2.24 -6.18
C LEU A 169 -20.41 1.49 -4.89
N ILE A 170 -19.36 0.67 -4.86
CA ILE A 170 -19.00 -0.10 -3.66
C ILE A 170 -18.51 0.83 -2.55
N GLY A 171 -17.65 1.79 -2.89
CA GLY A 171 -17.10 2.73 -1.93
C GLY A 171 -18.18 3.59 -1.27
N MET A 172 -19.07 4.18 -2.04
CA MET A 172 -20.14 5.05 -1.53
C MET A 172 -21.21 4.28 -0.77
N ASN A 173 -21.77 3.22 -1.36
CA ASN A 173 -22.83 2.45 -0.72
C ASN A 173 -22.31 1.68 0.50
N GLY A 174 -21.18 0.98 0.38
CA GLY A 174 -20.60 0.23 1.48
C GLY A 174 -20.19 1.14 2.64
N THR A 175 -19.47 2.23 2.37
CA THR A 175 -19.06 3.18 3.42
C THR A 175 -20.28 3.77 4.15
N ARG A 176 -21.31 4.20 3.42
CA ARG A 176 -22.52 4.78 4.04
C ARG A 176 -23.32 3.73 4.82
N ALA A 177 -23.48 2.51 4.28
CA ALA A 177 -24.16 1.43 4.94
C ALA A 177 -23.52 1.09 6.30
N TYR A 178 -22.23 0.77 6.30
CA TYR A 178 -21.53 0.45 7.54
C TYR A 178 -21.46 1.64 8.51
N THR A 179 -21.26 2.85 8.00
CA THR A 179 -21.22 4.07 8.85
C THR A 179 -22.54 4.30 9.56
N THR A 180 -23.66 4.16 8.86
CA THR A 180 -25.01 4.37 9.45
C THR A 180 -25.40 3.24 10.40
N CYS A 181 -25.02 2.00 10.09
CA CYS A 181 -25.29 0.85 10.97
C CYS A 181 -24.52 0.89 12.28
N TYR A 182 -23.26 1.30 12.25
CA TYR A 182 -22.38 1.31 13.42
C TYR A 182 -22.23 2.69 14.07
N PHE A 183 -22.89 3.72 13.56
CA PHE A 183 -22.82 5.11 14.05
C PHE A 183 -21.39 5.66 14.13
N LYS A 184 -20.52 5.16 13.27
CA LYS A 184 -19.12 5.56 13.17
C LYS A 184 -18.69 5.50 11.71
N ARG A 185 -17.87 6.48 11.28
CA ARG A 185 -17.35 6.48 9.92
C ARG A 185 -16.46 5.25 9.69
N LEU A 186 -16.93 4.31 8.89
CA LEU A 186 -16.26 3.08 8.50
C LEU A 186 -16.10 3.09 6.98
N VAL A 187 -14.86 3.19 6.53
CA VAL A 187 -14.56 3.27 5.09
C VAL A 187 -14.43 1.87 4.52
N VAL A 188 -15.21 1.58 3.50
CA VAL A 188 -15.18 0.32 2.74
C VAL A 188 -14.58 0.59 1.37
N GLY A 189 -13.70 -0.29 0.92
CA GLY A 189 -13.09 -0.19 -0.41
C GLY A 189 -12.54 -1.52 -0.88
N ARG A 190 -12.68 -1.79 -2.19
CA ARG A 190 -12.33 -3.05 -2.83
C ARG A 190 -10.89 -3.53 -2.56
N VAL A 191 -9.92 -2.62 -2.53
CA VAL A 191 -8.51 -2.94 -2.28
C VAL A 191 -8.11 -2.63 -0.84
N GLN A 192 -8.63 -1.55 -0.27
CA GLN A 192 -8.29 -1.11 1.09
C GLN A 192 -8.75 -2.13 2.15
N THR A 193 -9.95 -2.66 2.04
CA THR A 193 -10.51 -3.62 3.01
C THR A 193 -9.74 -4.95 3.03
N PRO A 194 -9.45 -5.62 1.90
CA PRO A 194 -8.62 -6.81 1.89
C PRO A 194 -7.18 -6.56 2.40
N THR A 195 -6.57 -5.43 2.06
CA THR A 195 -5.24 -5.08 2.57
C THR A 195 -5.23 -4.95 4.11
N LEU A 196 -6.27 -4.34 4.68
CA LEU A 196 -6.43 -4.26 6.14
C LEU A 196 -6.67 -5.64 6.75
N ALA A 197 -7.44 -6.50 6.07
CA ALA A 197 -7.66 -7.88 6.51
C ALA A 197 -6.34 -8.68 6.59
N MET A 198 -5.45 -8.53 5.61
CA MET A 198 -4.12 -9.17 5.64
C MET A 198 -3.30 -8.73 6.85
N LEU A 199 -3.34 -7.44 7.21
CA LEU A 199 -2.67 -6.92 8.42
C LEU A 199 -3.27 -7.54 9.69
N ALA A 200 -4.60 -7.61 9.79
CA ALA A 200 -5.30 -8.18 10.94
C ALA A 200 -5.01 -9.68 11.10
N GLU A 201 -5.12 -10.46 10.02
CA GLU A 201 -4.82 -11.90 10.02
C GLU A 201 -3.35 -12.21 10.40
N ARG A 202 -2.42 -11.36 9.93
CA ARG A 202 -1.00 -11.49 10.31
C ARG A 202 -0.83 -11.26 11.81
N GLN A 203 -1.49 -10.24 12.33
CA GLN A 203 -1.42 -9.89 13.74
C GLN A 203 -2.04 -11.00 14.61
N ASP A 204 -3.19 -11.55 14.19
CA ASP A 204 -3.85 -12.66 14.88
C ASP A 204 -2.95 -13.91 14.92
N LYS A 205 -2.27 -14.24 13.82
CA LYS A 205 -1.28 -15.34 13.77
C LYS A 205 -0.09 -15.13 14.70
N ILE A 206 0.30 -13.88 14.94
CA ILE A 206 1.38 -13.53 15.87
C ILE A 206 0.90 -13.67 17.32
N GLU A 207 -0.28 -13.14 17.64
CA GLU A 207 -0.83 -13.10 18.99
C GLU A 207 -1.24 -14.49 19.52
N HIS A 208 -1.75 -15.35 18.63
CA HIS A 208 -2.18 -16.71 18.97
C HIS A 208 -1.12 -17.76 18.66
N PHE A 209 0.11 -17.35 18.35
CA PHE A 209 1.19 -18.27 18.07
C PHE A 209 1.58 -19.04 19.32
N GLN A 210 1.62 -20.36 19.21
CA GLN A 210 2.13 -21.24 20.25
C GLN A 210 3.55 -21.64 19.91
N LYS A 211 4.48 -21.28 20.79
CA LYS A 211 5.88 -21.57 20.64
C LYS A 211 6.13 -23.05 21.01
N GLU A 212 6.59 -23.83 20.04
CA GLU A 212 6.91 -25.24 20.20
C GLU A 212 8.41 -25.42 20.13
N ALA A 213 8.96 -26.28 21.03
CA ALA A 213 10.34 -26.69 21.01
C ALA A 213 10.52 -27.84 20.00
N PHE A 214 11.63 -27.81 19.29
CA PHE A 214 12.15 -28.95 18.54
C PHE A 214 13.66 -29.06 18.73
N TYR A 215 14.19 -30.23 18.54
CA TYR A 215 15.57 -30.55 18.84
C TYR A 215 16.28 -31.01 17.58
N LYS A 216 17.58 -30.78 17.54
CA LYS A 216 18.48 -31.34 16.54
C LYS A 216 19.71 -31.91 17.23
N VAL A 217 20.24 -32.95 16.65
CA VAL A 217 21.54 -33.51 17.05
C VAL A 217 22.56 -33.19 15.99
N ALA A 218 23.62 -32.51 16.37
CA ALA A 218 24.76 -32.22 15.50
C ALA A 218 25.86 -33.22 15.76
N LEU A 219 26.42 -33.83 14.73
CA LEU A 219 27.62 -34.69 14.82
C LEU A 219 28.81 -33.94 14.20
N THR A 220 29.95 -34.01 14.86
CA THR A 220 31.17 -33.42 14.31
C THR A 220 32.39 -34.27 14.58
N ASP A 221 33.28 -34.35 13.60
CA ASP A 221 34.64 -34.88 13.71
C ASP A 221 35.69 -33.78 14.00
N GLY A 222 35.24 -32.54 14.28
CA GLY A 222 36.06 -31.34 14.44
C GLY A 222 36.31 -30.57 13.16
N ARG A 223 36.00 -31.09 11.96
CA ARG A 223 36.14 -30.46 10.67
C ARG A 223 34.82 -30.36 9.89
N LEU A 224 34.02 -31.40 9.91
CA LEU A 224 32.70 -31.48 9.32
C LEU A 224 31.65 -31.50 10.45
N THR A 225 30.59 -30.73 10.31
CA THR A 225 29.41 -30.81 11.17
C THR A 225 28.21 -31.18 10.33
N VAL A 226 27.54 -32.27 10.66
CA VAL A 226 26.28 -32.73 10.03
C VAL A 226 25.16 -32.69 11.08
N VAL A 227 23.92 -32.48 10.64
CA VAL A 227 22.78 -32.23 11.54
C VAL A 227 21.64 -33.18 11.21
N SER A 228 20.96 -33.70 12.24
CA SER A 228 19.74 -34.50 12.08
C SER A 228 18.58 -33.72 11.54
N GLU A 229 17.52 -34.38 11.12
CA GLU A 229 16.20 -33.76 10.95
C GLU A 229 15.67 -33.22 12.28
N ASN A 230 14.55 -32.47 12.21
CA ASN A 230 13.89 -31.94 13.40
C ASN A 230 13.28 -33.09 14.25
N ILE A 231 13.63 -33.14 15.51
CA ILE A 231 13.12 -34.11 16.48
C ILE A 231 12.15 -33.37 17.41
N ALA A 232 10.91 -33.87 17.52
CA ALA A 232 9.88 -33.19 18.33
C ALA A 232 10.02 -33.52 19.83
N ASN A 233 10.58 -34.70 20.17
CA ASN A 233 10.69 -35.18 21.53
C ASN A 233 12.12 -35.01 22.07
N GLU A 234 12.25 -34.41 23.25
CA GLU A 234 13.55 -34.15 23.89
C GLU A 234 14.29 -35.44 24.27
N GLU A 235 13.58 -36.40 24.84
CA GLU A 235 14.16 -37.70 25.28
C GLU A 235 14.72 -38.49 24.08
N ALA A 236 14.00 -38.40 22.91
CA ALA A 236 14.48 -39.02 21.68
C ALA A 236 15.77 -38.35 21.16
N ALA A 237 15.87 -37.04 21.30
CA ALA A 237 17.07 -36.29 20.90
C ALA A 237 18.26 -36.60 21.86
N ASP A 238 18.00 -36.70 23.16
CA ASP A 238 19.02 -37.10 24.15
C ASP A 238 19.52 -38.53 23.91
N LEU A 239 18.60 -39.46 23.64
CA LEU A 239 18.94 -40.84 23.32
C LEU A 239 19.80 -40.90 22.05
N LEU A 240 19.40 -40.21 20.99
CA LEU A 240 20.15 -40.16 19.73
C LEU A 240 21.55 -39.56 19.92
N ALA A 241 21.66 -38.44 20.65
CA ALA A 241 22.96 -37.85 20.98
C ALA A 241 23.85 -38.79 21.76
N SER A 242 23.28 -39.50 22.74
CA SER A 242 24.01 -40.49 23.57
C SER A 242 24.47 -41.70 22.76
N LEU A 243 23.64 -42.20 21.86
CA LEU A 243 23.95 -43.33 20.98
C LEU A 243 25.05 -43.01 19.98
N CYS A 244 25.10 -41.78 19.51
CA CYS A 244 26.09 -41.33 18.50
C CYS A 244 27.38 -40.80 19.13
N MET A 245 27.41 -40.53 20.44
CA MET A 245 28.59 -40.00 21.12
C MET A 245 29.75 -41.00 21.04
N ASP A 246 30.93 -40.51 20.63
CA ASP A 246 32.15 -41.30 20.46
C ASP A 246 32.02 -42.53 19.54
N SER A 247 30.96 -42.57 18.74
CA SER A 247 30.68 -43.64 17.77
C SER A 247 31.39 -43.40 16.44
N GLU A 248 31.32 -44.39 15.58
CA GLU A 248 31.69 -44.27 14.17
C GLU A 248 30.48 -43.82 13.35
N ALA A 249 30.71 -42.89 12.42
CA ALA A 249 29.68 -42.44 11.48
C ALA A 249 30.22 -42.58 10.04
N VAL A 250 29.43 -43.15 9.14
CA VAL A 250 29.85 -43.43 7.77
C VAL A 250 29.21 -42.45 6.80
N ILE A 251 29.98 -41.89 5.91
CA ILE A 251 29.48 -41.07 4.82
C ILE A 251 28.82 -41.99 3.79
N THR A 252 27.50 -41.91 3.69
CA THR A 252 26.72 -42.77 2.78
C THR A 252 26.51 -42.10 1.41
N GLN A 253 26.60 -40.76 1.35
CA GLN A 253 26.44 -40.02 0.08
C GLN A 253 27.23 -38.71 0.09
N VAL A 254 27.91 -38.41 -1.01
CA VAL A 254 28.53 -37.10 -1.29
C VAL A 254 28.03 -36.63 -2.68
N LYS A 255 27.12 -35.73 -2.72
CA LYS A 255 26.56 -35.18 -3.95
C LYS A 255 27.14 -33.80 -4.20
N ARG A 256 27.91 -33.63 -5.30
CA ARG A 256 28.43 -32.36 -5.78
C ARG A 256 27.73 -31.94 -7.04
N GLU A 257 27.15 -30.76 -7.06
CA GLU A 257 26.40 -30.26 -8.21
C GLU A 257 26.81 -28.81 -8.50
N GLN A 258 27.12 -28.56 -9.76
CA GLN A 258 27.27 -27.18 -10.25
C GLN A 258 25.87 -26.60 -10.41
N LYS A 259 25.61 -25.53 -9.65
CA LYS A 259 24.34 -24.80 -9.68
C LYS A 259 24.57 -23.37 -10.13
N LYS A 260 23.52 -22.79 -10.69
CA LYS A 260 23.52 -21.41 -11.13
C LYS A 260 22.24 -20.69 -10.72
N ALA A 261 22.39 -19.42 -10.33
CA ALA A 261 21.28 -18.51 -10.15
C ALA A 261 21.34 -17.42 -11.24
N PHE A 262 20.18 -17.15 -11.81
CA PHE A 262 20.07 -16.12 -12.84
C PHE A 262 20.03 -14.72 -12.25
N PRO A 263 20.51 -13.70 -13.00
CA PRO A 263 20.35 -12.30 -12.64
C PRO A 263 18.91 -11.93 -12.33
N PRO A 264 18.68 -10.98 -11.43
CA PRO A 264 17.35 -10.44 -11.18
C PRO A 264 16.84 -9.71 -12.42
N LYS A 265 15.53 -9.46 -12.48
CA LYS A 265 14.95 -8.63 -13.53
C LYS A 265 15.19 -7.15 -13.24
N LEU A 266 14.90 -6.28 -14.21
CA LEU A 266 14.84 -4.83 -13.99
C LEU A 266 13.72 -4.48 -12.98
N TYR A 267 13.74 -3.24 -12.48
CA TYR A 267 12.69 -2.79 -11.58
C TYR A 267 11.41 -2.40 -12.30
N ASP A 268 10.30 -2.91 -11.79
CA ASP A 268 9.02 -2.23 -11.79
C ASP A 268 8.90 -1.34 -10.53
N LEU A 269 7.81 -0.59 -10.40
CA LEU A 269 7.61 0.27 -9.24
C LEU A 269 7.57 -0.50 -7.92
N THR A 270 6.89 -1.65 -7.89
CA THR A 270 6.73 -2.43 -6.65
C THR A 270 8.05 -3.01 -6.16
N SER A 271 8.84 -3.62 -7.04
CA SER A 271 10.14 -4.17 -6.68
C SER A 271 11.13 -3.10 -6.23
N LEU A 272 11.12 -1.92 -6.88
CA LEU A 272 11.94 -0.79 -6.45
C LEU A 272 11.50 -0.26 -5.07
N GLN A 273 10.20 -0.10 -4.81
CA GLN A 273 9.68 0.30 -3.50
C GLN A 273 10.08 -0.68 -2.39
N ARG A 274 10.01 -1.98 -2.68
CA ARG A 274 10.38 -3.04 -1.76
C ARG A 274 11.86 -2.98 -1.40
N GLU A 275 12.74 -2.86 -2.37
CA GLU A 275 14.19 -2.77 -2.12
C GLU A 275 14.60 -1.44 -1.47
N ALA A 276 14.00 -0.32 -1.86
CA ALA A 276 14.22 0.97 -1.21
C ALA A 276 13.80 0.94 0.27
N ASN A 277 12.71 0.24 0.61
CA ASN A 277 12.33 0.01 2.00
C ASN A 277 13.35 -0.88 2.73
N ARG A 278 13.80 -1.97 2.10
CA ARG A 278 14.74 -2.93 2.69
C ARG A 278 16.07 -2.27 3.01
N TYR A 279 16.66 -1.53 2.08
CA TYR A 279 18.00 -0.94 2.23
C TYR A 279 17.97 0.39 2.98
N PHE A 280 17.01 1.26 2.70
CA PHE A 280 17.00 2.63 3.22
C PHE A 280 15.86 2.93 4.19
N GLY A 281 14.91 2.01 4.35
CA GLY A 281 13.72 2.21 5.20
C GLY A 281 12.73 3.23 4.62
N TYR A 282 12.78 3.51 3.32
CA TYR A 282 11.83 4.44 2.69
C TYR A 282 10.44 3.81 2.61
N THR A 283 9.40 4.61 2.84
CA THR A 283 8.03 4.16 2.60
C THR A 283 7.76 4.06 1.11
N ALA A 284 6.80 3.23 0.72
CA ALA A 284 6.38 3.09 -0.67
C ALA A 284 5.97 4.45 -1.29
N LYS A 285 5.28 5.30 -0.50
CA LYS A 285 4.89 6.65 -0.92
C LYS A 285 6.10 7.55 -1.13
N LYS A 286 7.03 7.60 -0.17
CA LYS A 286 8.26 8.39 -0.29
C LYS A 286 9.06 7.99 -1.52
N THR A 287 9.21 6.68 -1.76
CA THR A 287 9.90 6.16 -2.95
C THR A 287 9.23 6.61 -4.24
N LEU A 288 7.89 6.51 -4.32
CA LEU A 288 7.13 6.94 -5.49
C LEU A 288 7.26 8.45 -5.73
N ASP A 289 7.19 9.27 -4.67
CA ASP A 289 7.29 10.73 -4.80
C ASP A 289 8.66 11.14 -5.32
N MET A 290 9.73 10.61 -4.72
CA MET A 290 11.11 10.88 -5.19
C MET A 290 11.32 10.40 -6.63
N LEU A 291 10.79 9.23 -6.97
CA LEU A 291 10.91 8.68 -8.32
C LEU A 291 10.13 9.52 -9.34
N GLN A 292 8.97 10.07 -8.95
CA GLN A 292 8.22 11.00 -9.77
C GLN A 292 9.00 12.31 -10.03
N GLU A 293 9.65 12.87 -9.00
CA GLU A 293 10.52 14.04 -9.14
C GLU A 293 11.71 13.75 -10.06
N LEU A 294 12.38 12.61 -9.90
CA LEU A 294 13.48 12.19 -10.76
C LEU A 294 13.04 12.02 -12.23
N TYR A 295 11.83 11.52 -12.45
CA TYR A 295 11.24 11.42 -13.79
C TYR A 295 10.98 12.80 -14.40
N GLU A 296 10.46 13.75 -13.63
CA GLU A 296 10.23 15.14 -14.08
C GLU A 296 11.53 15.88 -14.37
N GLU A 297 12.60 15.54 -13.64
CA GLU A 297 13.98 15.98 -13.91
C GLU A 297 14.64 15.24 -15.09
N LYS A 298 13.95 14.27 -15.69
CA LYS A 298 14.38 13.40 -16.80
C LYS A 298 15.56 12.50 -16.46
N LEU A 299 15.72 12.11 -15.20
CA LEU A 299 16.80 11.25 -14.74
C LEU A 299 16.47 9.76 -14.76
N VAL A 300 15.17 9.42 -14.71
CA VAL A 300 14.67 8.05 -14.82
C VAL A 300 13.53 7.97 -15.83
N THR A 301 13.23 6.76 -16.31
CA THR A 301 12.07 6.49 -17.15
C THR A 301 10.76 6.55 -16.34
N TYR A 302 9.60 6.34 -16.98
CA TYR A 302 8.29 6.47 -16.33
C TYR A 302 8.16 5.58 -15.09
N PRO A 303 7.80 6.17 -13.93
CA PRO A 303 7.89 5.46 -12.65
C PRO A 303 6.76 4.47 -12.37
N ARG A 304 5.58 4.64 -12.97
CA ARG A 304 4.38 3.85 -12.64
C ARG A 304 4.20 2.67 -13.58
N THR A 305 5.21 1.83 -13.69
CA THR A 305 5.21 0.64 -14.54
C THR A 305 5.08 -0.63 -13.71
N ASP A 306 4.46 -1.65 -14.29
CA ASP A 306 4.42 -3.03 -13.80
C ASP A 306 5.37 -3.95 -14.59
N SER A 307 6.03 -3.43 -15.63
CA SER A 307 6.99 -4.19 -16.41
C SER A 307 8.38 -4.21 -15.78
N GLN A 308 9.02 -5.38 -15.86
CA GLN A 308 10.41 -5.62 -15.48
C GLN A 308 11.30 -5.88 -16.70
N PHE A 309 10.82 -5.49 -17.89
CA PHE A 309 11.48 -5.70 -19.17
C PHE A 309 11.44 -4.42 -20.00
N VAL A 310 12.24 -4.40 -21.06
CA VAL A 310 12.22 -3.36 -22.09
C VAL A 310 11.83 -3.98 -23.43
N THR A 311 11.44 -3.13 -24.38
CA THR A 311 11.11 -3.52 -25.75
C THR A 311 12.36 -3.57 -26.64
N GLU A 312 12.29 -4.23 -27.79
CA GLU A 312 13.43 -4.41 -28.69
C GLU A 312 13.98 -3.07 -29.24
N ASP A 313 13.13 -2.08 -29.43
CA ASP A 313 13.52 -0.72 -29.84
C ASP A 313 14.40 0.02 -28.82
N MET A 314 14.41 -0.44 -27.55
CA MET A 314 15.26 0.08 -26.49
C MET A 314 16.66 -0.56 -26.44
N ARG A 315 16.96 -1.57 -27.30
CA ARG A 315 18.22 -2.34 -27.25
C ARG A 315 19.45 -1.44 -27.22
N ASP A 316 19.57 -0.57 -28.22
CA ASP A 316 20.75 0.29 -28.37
C ASP A 316 20.90 1.28 -27.21
N THR A 317 19.76 1.79 -26.72
CA THR A 317 19.72 2.67 -25.54
C THR A 317 20.20 1.94 -24.29
N VAL A 318 19.73 0.73 -24.04
CA VAL A 318 20.16 -0.09 -22.88
C VAL A 318 21.63 -0.44 -22.98
N GLU A 319 22.14 -0.79 -24.16
CA GLU A 319 23.55 -1.08 -24.39
C GLU A 319 24.45 0.12 -24.09
N GLU A 320 24.06 1.29 -24.58
CA GLU A 320 24.75 2.54 -24.30
C GLU A 320 24.75 2.85 -22.78
N LEU A 321 23.60 2.70 -22.12
CA LEU A 321 23.48 2.95 -20.69
C LEU A 321 24.37 2.02 -19.87
N VAL A 322 24.34 0.71 -20.14
CA VAL A 322 25.20 -0.27 -19.46
C VAL A 322 26.67 0.10 -19.62
N GLY A 323 27.10 0.48 -20.84
CA GLY A 323 28.48 0.93 -21.11
C GLY A 323 28.91 2.18 -20.34
N LYS A 324 27.93 3.02 -19.92
CA LYS A 324 28.19 4.26 -19.17
C LYS A 324 28.00 4.13 -17.66
N MET A 325 27.56 2.99 -17.15
CA MET A 325 27.41 2.78 -15.69
C MET A 325 28.70 3.00 -14.87
N PRO A 326 29.92 2.77 -15.40
CA PRO A 326 31.14 3.12 -14.68
C PRO A 326 31.24 4.58 -14.24
N VAL A 327 30.61 5.49 -14.96
CA VAL A 327 30.53 6.92 -14.59
C VAL A 327 29.62 7.14 -13.38
N LEU A 328 28.50 6.43 -13.32
CA LEU A 328 27.50 6.59 -12.27
C LEU A 328 27.81 5.74 -11.02
N LEU A 329 28.48 4.60 -11.20
CA LEU A 329 28.79 3.65 -10.13
C LEU A 329 30.28 3.27 -10.18
N PRO A 330 31.23 4.21 -9.94
CA PRO A 330 32.67 3.98 -10.12
C PRO A 330 33.28 2.98 -9.14
N PHE A 331 32.53 2.57 -8.12
CA PHE A 331 32.94 1.58 -7.12
C PHE A 331 32.75 0.12 -7.56
N LEU A 332 32.14 -0.13 -8.74
CA LEU A 332 31.93 -1.48 -9.28
C LEU A 332 33.12 -1.90 -10.16
N ASP A 333 33.54 -3.17 -10.05
CA ASP A 333 34.52 -3.78 -10.95
C ASP A 333 33.80 -4.34 -12.21
N TYR A 334 33.75 -3.52 -13.25
CA TYR A 334 33.11 -3.87 -14.52
C TYR A 334 33.83 -4.94 -15.33
N GLY A 335 35.11 -5.17 -15.07
CA GLY A 335 35.90 -6.18 -15.78
C GLY A 335 35.41 -7.61 -15.57
N GLN A 336 34.84 -7.88 -14.41
CA GLN A 336 34.31 -9.20 -14.02
C GLN A 336 32.80 -9.38 -14.26
N LEU A 337 32.03 -8.29 -14.29
CA LEU A 337 30.58 -8.36 -14.33
C LEU A 337 30.05 -8.92 -15.64
N GLY A 338 30.63 -8.51 -16.79
CA GLY A 338 30.09 -8.81 -18.13
C GLY A 338 28.63 -8.37 -18.27
N HIS A 339 28.10 -8.37 -19.46
CA HIS A 339 26.69 -8.02 -19.65
C HIS A 339 26.03 -8.84 -20.76
N ASN A 340 24.74 -9.07 -20.63
CA ASN A 340 23.88 -9.71 -21.62
C ASN A 340 22.50 -9.02 -21.65
N ILE A 341 22.37 -8.09 -22.58
CA ILE A 341 21.19 -7.23 -22.72
C ILE A 341 19.95 -8.01 -23.18
N THR A 342 20.12 -9.09 -23.93
CA THR A 342 19.00 -9.91 -24.41
C THR A 342 18.10 -10.41 -23.27
N ARG A 343 18.62 -10.54 -22.05
CA ARG A 343 17.88 -11.01 -20.87
C ARG A 343 16.78 -10.05 -20.44
N VAL A 344 16.98 -8.77 -20.64
CA VAL A 344 16.06 -7.71 -20.19
C VAL A 344 15.06 -7.30 -21.27
N ILE A 345 15.20 -7.83 -22.50
CA ILE A 345 14.34 -7.52 -23.63
C ILE A 345 13.22 -8.57 -23.75
N ASN A 346 11.97 -8.12 -23.69
CA ASN A 346 10.80 -8.97 -23.92
C ASN A 346 9.56 -8.13 -24.26
N ASN A 347 9.27 -7.97 -25.56
CA ASN A 347 8.13 -7.18 -26.03
C ASN A 347 6.78 -7.67 -25.48
N ALA A 348 6.60 -8.99 -25.32
CA ALA A 348 5.34 -9.55 -24.82
C ALA A 348 5.06 -9.28 -23.34
N LYS A 349 6.08 -8.85 -22.57
CA LYS A 349 5.99 -8.52 -21.15
C LYS A 349 6.09 -7.01 -20.86
N VAL A 350 5.98 -6.19 -21.88
CA VAL A 350 5.85 -4.74 -21.78
C VAL A 350 4.46 -4.38 -22.28
N SER A 351 3.57 -3.96 -21.36
CA SER A 351 2.21 -3.56 -21.68
C SER A 351 2.16 -2.07 -22.06
N ASP A 352 2.15 -1.22 -21.06
CA ASP A 352 1.97 0.22 -21.20
C ASP A 352 3.33 0.95 -21.20
N HIS A 353 4.22 0.56 -20.29
CA HIS A 353 5.53 1.15 -20.09
C HIS A 353 6.57 0.06 -19.83
N HIS A 354 7.81 0.31 -20.27
CA HIS A 354 8.95 -0.55 -19.94
C HIS A 354 9.42 -0.35 -18.50
N ALA A 355 10.37 -1.18 -18.06
CA ALA A 355 10.97 -1.13 -16.73
C ALA A 355 11.61 0.24 -16.40
N ILE A 356 11.80 0.49 -15.11
CA ILE A 356 12.46 1.70 -14.61
C ILE A 356 13.97 1.62 -14.88
N LEU A 357 14.47 2.60 -15.63
CA LEU A 357 15.87 2.73 -16.02
C LEU A 357 16.39 4.15 -15.73
N PRO A 358 17.73 4.33 -15.54
CA PRO A 358 18.31 5.65 -15.68
C PRO A 358 18.19 6.11 -17.14
N THR A 359 18.26 7.42 -17.37
CA THR A 359 18.25 8.01 -18.72
C THR A 359 19.66 8.45 -19.16
N LYS A 360 19.81 8.87 -20.42
CA LYS A 360 21.02 9.50 -20.92
C LYS A 360 21.33 10.81 -20.20
N GLU A 361 20.28 11.59 -19.88
CA GLU A 361 20.44 12.81 -19.09
C GLU A 361 21.00 12.54 -17.68
N ALA A 362 20.68 11.41 -17.05
CA ALA A 362 21.26 11.03 -15.77
C ALA A 362 22.79 10.79 -15.88
N VAL A 363 23.23 10.23 -17.01
CA VAL A 363 24.66 10.04 -17.27
C VAL A 363 25.36 11.38 -17.53
N GLU A 364 24.75 12.27 -18.30
CA GLU A 364 25.30 13.59 -18.65
C GLU A 364 25.40 14.53 -17.46
N LYS A 365 24.34 14.59 -16.65
CA LYS A 365 24.26 15.48 -15.48
C LYS A 365 25.00 14.91 -14.26
N GLY A 366 25.16 13.59 -14.20
CA GLY A 366 25.62 12.89 -13.00
C GLY A 366 24.52 12.77 -11.93
N ILE A 367 24.79 11.98 -10.89
CA ILE A 367 23.84 11.72 -9.80
C ILE A 367 24.37 12.14 -8.41
N TYR A 368 25.62 12.58 -8.34
CA TYR A 368 26.30 12.81 -7.05
C TYR A 368 25.88 14.11 -6.36
N ASP A 369 25.42 15.09 -7.11
CA ASP A 369 24.91 16.37 -6.60
C ASP A 369 23.45 16.31 -6.15
N LEU A 370 22.77 15.18 -6.37
CA LEU A 370 21.40 14.98 -5.92
C LEU A 370 21.32 14.93 -4.38
N PRO A 371 20.18 15.34 -3.78
CA PRO A 371 19.89 15.09 -2.38
C PRO A 371 20.11 13.63 -2.02
N ALA A 372 20.61 13.34 -0.82
CA ALA A 372 21.07 12.02 -0.41
C ALA A 372 20.04 10.90 -0.68
N ASP A 373 18.77 11.13 -0.40
CA ASP A 373 17.71 10.12 -0.60
C ASP A 373 17.45 9.85 -2.10
N LYS A 374 17.41 10.90 -2.94
CA LYS A 374 17.29 10.77 -4.39
C LYS A 374 18.52 10.07 -5.00
N LYS A 375 19.71 10.44 -4.53
CA LYS A 375 20.96 9.78 -4.94
C LYS A 375 20.93 8.29 -4.63
N ASN A 376 20.56 7.90 -3.42
CA ASN A 376 20.44 6.50 -3.03
C ASN A 376 19.48 5.74 -3.96
N LEU A 377 18.35 6.35 -4.30
CA LEU A 377 17.36 5.74 -5.19
C LEU A 377 17.90 5.60 -6.62
N MET A 378 18.59 6.63 -7.13
CA MET A 378 19.26 6.58 -8.46
C MET A 378 20.35 5.50 -8.50
N MET A 379 21.18 5.42 -7.46
CA MET A 379 22.23 4.38 -7.38
C MET A 379 21.61 2.98 -7.36
N LEU A 380 20.44 2.80 -6.69
CA LEU A 380 19.72 1.53 -6.67
C LEU A 380 19.20 1.16 -8.07
N VAL A 381 18.62 2.12 -8.82
CA VAL A 381 18.14 1.90 -10.18
C VAL A 381 19.32 1.56 -11.13
N CYS A 382 20.42 2.31 -11.05
CA CYS A 382 21.61 2.06 -11.86
C CYS A 382 22.23 0.67 -11.57
N GLN A 383 22.34 0.32 -10.29
CA GLN A 383 22.90 -0.96 -9.85
C GLN A 383 22.03 -2.13 -10.34
N GLN A 384 20.69 -1.98 -10.33
CA GLN A 384 19.80 -3.01 -10.84
C GLN A 384 19.97 -3.27 -12.34
N LEU A 385 20.21 -2.22 -13.13
CA LEU A 385 20.52 -2.37 -14.55
C LEU A 385 21.80 -3.22 -14.75
N VAL A 386 22.85 -2.96 -13.96
CA VAL A 386 24.09 -3.74 -14.00
C VAL A 386 23.84 -5.19 -13.56
N GLN A 387 23.07 -5.41 -12.50
CA GLN A 387 22.75 -6.77 -12.07
C GLN A 387 21.92 -7.53 -13.09
N ALA A 388 20.84 -6.91 -13.61
CA ALA A 388 19.91 -7.57 -14.51
C ALA A 388 20.56 -8.01 -15.84
N THR A 389 21.55 -7.27 -16.28
CA THR A 389 22.35 -7.60 -17.48
C THR A 389 23.61 -8.40 -17.18
N GLY A 390 23.95 -8.64 -15.91
CA GLY A 390 25.17 -9.31 -15.48
C GLY A 390 25.21 -10.81 -15.81
N LYS A 391 26.36 -11.44 -15.55
CA LYS A 391 26.54 -12.89 -15.64
C LYS A 391 25.79 -13.61 -14.53
N GLU A 392 25.54 -14.89 -14.73
CA GLU A 392 24.95 -15.77 -13.73
C GLU A 392 25.88 -15.93 -12.52
N TYR A 393 25.30 -16.08 -11.34
CA TYR A 393 26.03 -16.57 -10.17
C TYR A 393 26.14 -18.08 -10.28
N GLN A 394 27.36 -18.61 -10.29
CA GLN A 394 27.63 -20.05 -10.34
C GLN A 394 28.30 -20.50 -9.06
N TYR A 395 27.87 -21.61 -8.52
CA TYR A 395 28.43 -22.20 -7.28
C TYR A 395 28.35 -23.71 -7.34
N GLU A 396 29.31 -24.33 -6.68
CA GLU A 396 29.26 -25.74 -6.39
C GLU A 396 28.49 -25.96 -5.08
N GLN A 397 27.45 -26.74 -5.12
CA GLN A 397 26.74 -27.19 -3.93
C GLN A 397 27.21 -28.62 -3.60
N THR A 398 27.64 -28.82 -2.36
CA THR A 398 27.99 -30.13 -1.80
C THR A 398 26.97 -30.50 -0.75
N ASP A 399 26.25 -31.58 -0.96
CA ASP A 399 25.36 -32.21 0.01
C ASP A 399 26.03 -33.48 0.48
N ILE A 400 26.22 -33.63 1.81
CA ILE A 400 26.78 -34.84 2.46
C ILE A 400 25.70 -35.46 3.33
N THR A 401 25.51 -36.77 3.18
CA THR A 401 24.72 -37.59 4.11
C THR A 401 25.63 -38.53 4.85
N VAL A 402 25.52 -38.52 6.15
CA VAL A 402 26.30 -39.37 7.09
C VAL A 402 25.33 -40.21 7.88
N LYS A 403 25.58 -41.51 7.97
CA LYS A 403 24.82 -42.48 8.78
C LYS A 403 25.56 -42.80 10.07
N CYS A 404 24.89 -42.59 11.18
CA CYS A 404 25.37 -42.97 12.51
C CYS A 404 24.25 -43.68 13.29
N GLN A 405 24.48 -44.90 13.78
CA GLN A 405 23.49 -45.68 14.52
C GLN A 405 22.11 -45.74 13.82
N GLU A 406 22.11 -46.10 12.56
CA GLU A 406 20.92 -46.20 11.69
C GLU A 406 20.17 -44.86 11.41
N HIS A 407 20.68 -43.73 11.89
CA HIS A 407 20.12 -42.40 11.65
C HIS A 407 20.93 -41.60 10.65
N ASP A 408 20.23 -40.84 9.78
CA ASP A 408 20.85 -39.99 8.77
C ASP A 408 21.05 -38.57 9.29
N PHE A 409 22.23 -38.02 9.03
CA PHE A 409 22.62 -36.64 9.33
C PHE A 409 23.10 -35.97 8.05
N THR A 410 22.78 -34.71 7.86
CA THR A 410 23.08 -34.02 6.61
C THR A 410 23.88 -32.73 6.82
N ALA A 411 24.75 -32.42 5.87
CA ALA A 411 25.38 -31.12 5.77
C ALA A 411 25.23 -30.60 4.33
N ARG A 412 25.06 -29.28 4.20
CA ARG A 412 25.03 -28.61 2.92
C ARG A 412 26.03 -27.46 2.91
N GLY A 413 26.89 -27.44 1.92
CA GLY A 413 27.85 -26.37 1.68
C GLY A 413 27.67 -25.75 0.29
N LYS A 414 28.09 -24.50 0.14
CA LYS A 414 28.10 -23.79 -1.12
C LYS A 414 29.45 -23.10 -1.27
N VAL A 415 30.10 -23.31 -2.40
CA VAL A 415 31.37 -22.66 -2.75
C VAL A 415 31.13 -21.85 -4.04
N PRO A 416 31.26 -20.51 -4.01
CA PRO A 416 31.14 -19.70 -5.21
C PRO A 416 32.23 -20.05 -6.24
N VAL A 417 31.80 -20.28 -7.49
CA VAL A 417 32.71 -20.50 -8.64
C VAL A 417 32.83 -19.21 -9.44
N GLN A 418 31.71 -18.51 -9.64
CA GLN A 418 31.63 -17.23 -10.31
C GLN A 418 30.60 -16.35 -9.61
N MET A 419 31.03 -15.18 -9.09
CA MET A 419 30.13 -14.27 -8.40
C MET A 419 29.07 -13.65 -9.32
N GLY A 420 29.43 -13.35 -10.56
CA GLY A 420 28.51 -12.79 -11.55
C GLY A 420 27.76 -11.54 -11.02
N PHE A 421 26.45 -11.48 -11.25
CA PHE A 421 25.64 -10.33 -10.84
C PHE A 421 25.67 -10.03 -9.32
N LYS A 422 25.92 -11.04 -8.48
CA LYS A 422 25.99 -10.86 -7.03
C LYS A 422 27.15 -9.94 -6.61
N GLU A 423 28.20 -9.84 -7.41
CA GLU A 423 29.31 -8.96 -7.13
C GLU A 423 28.89 -7.49 -7.10
N ALA A 424 28.12 -7.05 -8.12
CA ALA A 424 27.56 -5.70 -8.14
C ALA A 424 26.64 -5.44 -6.93
N GLY A 425 25.80 -6.41 -6.57
CA GLY A 425 24.93 -6.31 -5.41
C GLY A 425 25.69 -6.21 -4.10
N ASN A 426 26.76 -6.97 -3.92
CA ASN A 426 27.59 -6.94 -2.72
C ASN A 426 28.38 -5.63 -2.63
N ALA A 427 28.98 -5.17 -3.72
CA ALA A 427 29.67 -3.89 -3.77
C ALA A 427 28.74 -2.72 -3.43
N PHE A 428 27.53 -2.73 -3.98
CA PHE A 428 26.49 -1.74 -3.65
C PHE A 428 26.11 -1.75 -2.17
N LYS A 429 25.85 -2.93 -1.60
CA LYS A 429 25.52 -3.07 -0.17
C LYS A 429 26.65 -2.53 0.71
N ASN A 430 27.89 -2.86 0.40
CA ASN A 430 29.05 -2.40 1.17
C ASN A 430 29.24 -0.88 1.10
N GLN A 431 28.97 -0.26 -0.06
CA GLN A 431 29.19 1.17 -0.28
C GLN A 431 28.03 2.04 0.17
N CYS A 432 26.77 1.59 -0.05
CA CYS A 432 25.59 2.45 0.03
C CYS A 432 24.67 2.15 1.22
N VAL A 433 24.76 0.95 1.81
CA VAL A 433 23.86 0.53 2.88
C VAL A 433 24.52 0.65 4.24
N LYS A 434 24.14 1.67 5.03
CA LYS A 434 24.75 1.96 6.34
C LYS A 434 24.43 0.94 7.44
N ALA A 435 23.28 0.30 7.37
CA ALA A 435 22.87 -0.75 8.29
C ALA A 435 22.79 -2.08 7.53
N LYS A 436 23.52 -3.10 7.98
CA LYS A 436 23.28 -4.44 7.46
C LYS A 436 21.82 -4.78 7.73
N PRO A 437 21.02 -5.13 6.70
CA PRO A 437 19.71 -5.68 6.96
C PRO A 437 19.89 -6.87 7.93
N GLU A 438 18.95 -7.01 8.87
CA GLU A 438 18.87 -8.20 9.75
C GLU A 438 18.49 -9.48 8.98
N GLU A 439 18.68 -9.52 7.68
CA GLU A 439 18.67 -10.76 6.95
C GLU A 439 19.87 -11.55 7.46
N GLU A 440 19.57 -12.65 8.12
CA GLU A 440 20.50 -13.76 8.28
C GLU A 440 21.15 -13.97 6.90
N THR A 441 22.34 -13.39 6.72
CA THR A 441 23.23 -13.94 5.71
C THR A 441 23.32 -15.40 6.10
N GLU A 442 22.66 -16.29 5.36
CA GLU A 442 23.03 -17.70 5.38
C GLU A 442 24.56 -17.64 5.27
N LYS A 443 25.24 -17.89 6.37
CA LYS A 443 26.69 -18.07 6.32
C LYS A 443 26.87 -19.20 5.33
N GLU A 444 27.37 -18.86 4.14
CA GLU A 444 27.71 -19.86 3.15
C GLU A 444 28.72 -20.77 3.85
N THR A 445 28.24 -21.86 4.44
CA THR A 445 29.07 -22.87 5.07
C THR A 445 29.76 -23.60 3.93
N SER A 446 31.06 -23.45 3.82
CA SER A 446 31.84 -24.31 2.94
C SER A 446 32.09 -25.65 3.61
N ILE A 447 31.78 -26.72 2.93
CA ILE A 447 32.21 -28.07 3.38
C ILE A 447 33.66 -28.24 2.92
N PRO A 448 34.59 -28.62 3.83
CA PRO A 448 35.97 -28.90 3.45
C PRO A 448 36.07 -29.99 2.38
N TYR A 449 37.00 -29.82 1.44
CA TYR A 449 37.28 -30.88 0.45
C TYR A 449 37.87 -32.11 1.10
N GLY A 450 37.72 -33.26 0.44
CA GLY A 450 38.36 -34.53 0.85
C GLY A 450 37.44 -35.53 1.52
N TYR A 451 36.13 -35.23 1.62
CA TYR A 451 35.14 -36.22 2.04
C TYR A 451 34.60 -37.00 0.84
N GLU A 452 34.59 -38.32 0.96
CA GLU A 452 34.12 -39.28 -0.08
C GLU A 452 33.15 -40.29 0.50
N GLU A 453 32.31 -40.90 -0.33
CA GLU A 453 31.43 -42.00 0.10
C GLU A 453 32.21 -43.17 0.62
N GLY A 454 31.73 -43.79 1.70
CA GLY A 454 32.37 -44.88 2.40
C GLY A 454 33.42 -44.45 3.46
N MET A 455 33.77 -43.18 3.55
CA MET A 455 34.64 -42.68 4.61
C MET A 455 33.96 -42.78 5.97
N THR A 456 34.73 -43.21 6.99
CA THR A 456 34.29 -43.27 8.38
C THR A 456 34.80 -42.04 9.13
N LEU A 457 33.91 -41.35 9.80
CA LEU A 457 34.21 -40.29 10.75
C LEU A 457 34.28 -40.94 12.15
N SER A 458 35.43 -40.92 12.81
CA SER A 458 35.61 -41.58 14.09
C SER A 458 36.73 -40.91 14.90
N PRO A 459 36.49 -40.64 16.18
CA PRO A 459 35.17 -40.65 16.86
C PRO A 459 34.39 -39.37 16.53
N VAL A 460 33.07 -39.41 16.45
CA VAL A 460 32.22 -38.23 16.33
C VAL A 460 31.78 -37.74 17.69
N LYS A 461 31.75 -36.43 17.89
CA LYS A 461 31.08 -35.81 19.04
C LYS A 461 29.65 -35.47 18.62
N ALA A 462 28.71 -35.79 19.51
CA ALA A 462 27.30 -35.54 19.33
C ALA A 462 26.80 -34.48 20.31
N GLU A 463 26.15 -33.45 19.82
CA GLU A 463 25.61 -32.35 20.64
C GLU A 463 24.13 -32.14 20.32
N LYS A 464 23.27 -32.19 21.35
CA LYS A 464 21.85 -31.76 21.19
C LYS A 464 21.74 -30.26 21.24
N THR A 465 21.04 -29.68 20.30
CA THR A 465 20.67 -28.27 20.28
C THR A 465 19.16 -28.10 20.34
N VAL A 466 18.70 -27.13 21.13
CA VAL A 466 17.29 -26.83 21.32
C VAL A 466 16.92 -25.64 20.40
N HIS A 467 15.88 -25.81 19.64
CA HIS A 467 15.33 -24.81 18.75
C HIS A 467 13.85 -24.56 19.07
N PHE A 468 13.33 -23.42 18.62
CA PHE A 468 11.94 -23.09 18.83
C PHE A 468 11.33 -22.58 17.53
N THR A 469 10.08 -22.95 17.31
CA THR A 469 9.28 -22.29 16.27
C THR A 469 9.13 -20.80 16.59
N SER A 470 9.01 -19.96 15.58
CA SER A 470 8.83 -18.52 15.74
C SER A 470 7.58 -18.03 15.01
N PRO A 471 6.87 -17.04 15.55
CA PRO A 471 5.73 -16.46 14.85
C PRO A 471 6.17 -15.79 13.54
N PRO A 472 5.25 -15.64 12.59
CA PRO A 472 5.55 -14.86 11.40
C PRO A 472 5.89 -13.41 11.80
N LYS A 473 6.87 -12.80 11.14
CA LYS A 473 7.22 -11.39 11.40
C LYS A 473 6.05 -10.47 11.02
N PRO A 474 5.81 -9.37 11.76
CA PRO A 474 4.86 -8.34 11.36
C PRO A 474 5.18 -7.82 9.96
N PHE A 475 4.16 -7.34 9.24
CA PHE A 475 4.40 -6.72 7.95
C PHE A 475 5.19 -5.41 8.08
N ASN A 476 6.08 -5.18 7.13
CA ASN A 476 6.67 -3.88 6.81
C ASN A 476 6.24 -3.47 5.39
N GLU A 477 6.71 -2.32 4.89
CA GLU A 477 6.37 -1.86 3.53
C GLU A 477 6.75 -2.91 2.46
N ASP A 478 7.97 -3.49 2.53
CA ASP A 478 8.44 -4.51 1.59
C ASP A 478 7.52 -5.74 1.59
N THR A 479 7.31 -6.33 2.77
CA THR A 479 6.55 -7.58 2.87
C THR A 479 5.06 -7.41 2.64
N LEU A 480 4.48 -6.24 2.97
CA LEU A 480 3.10 -5.93 2.67
C LEU A 480 2.87 -5.72 1.17
N LEU A 481 3.76 -4.98 0.50
CA LEU A 481 3.71 -4.81 -0.96
C LEU A 481 3.83 -6.15 -1.69
N ALA A 482 4.75 -7.04 -1.25
CA ALA A 482 4.87 -8.39 -1.79
C ALA A 482 3.60 -9.21 -1.59
N ALA A 483 3.00 -9.12 -0.39
CA ALA A 483 1.76 -9.82 -0.10
C ALA A 483 0.57 -9.27 -0.92
N MET A 484 0.48 -7.95 -1.12
CA MET A 484 -0.52 -7.34 -2.00
C MET A 484 -0.35 -7.78 -3.46
N GLU A 485 0.89 -7.86 -3.94
CA GLU A 485 1.22 -8.27 -5.31
C GLU A 485 0.85 -9.73 -5.59
N THR A 486 1.06 -10.61 -4.63
CA THR A 486 0.79 -12.05 -4.76
C THR A 486 -0.59 -12.48 -4.23
N ALA A 487 -1.37 -11.54 -3.71
CA ALA A 487 -2.69 -11.81 -3.17
C ALA A 487 -3.63 -12.40 -4.24
N GLY A 488 -4.36 -13.46 -3.89
CA GLY A 488 -5.27 -14.16 -4.80
C GLY A 488 -4.59 -15.14 -5.78
N ASN A 489 -3.26 -15.21 -5.87
CA ASN A 489 -2.57 -16.10 -6.80
C ASN A 489 -2.83 -17.60 -6.55
N LYS A 490 -3.28 -17.96 -5.36
CA LYS A 490 -3.61 -19.34 -4.99
C LYS A 490 -5.04 -19.75 -5.39
N ASP A 491 -5.87 -18.76 -5.68
CA ASP A 491 -7.31 -18.96 -5.92
C ASP A 491 -7.64 -19.10 -7.41
N PHE A 492 -6.64 -18.95 -8.30
CA PHE A 492 -6.83 -18.98 -9.75
C PHE A 492 -5.84 -19.92 -10.42
N ASP A 493 -6.30 -20.53 -11.54
CA ASP A 493 -5.49 -21.40 -12.39
C ASP A 493 -4.30 -20.66 -13.03
N SER A 494 -3.33 -21.42 -13.52
CA SER A 494 -2.04 -20.91 -14.03
C SER A 494 -2.16 -20.01 -15.27
N GLU A 495 -3.28 -20.02 -15.97
CA GLU A 495 -3.53 -19.25 -17.20
C GLU A 495 -4.12 -17.84 -16.95
N THR A 496 -4.60 -17.56 -15.74
CA THR A 496 -5.18 -16.26 -15.39
C THR A 496 -4.07 -15.25 -15.08
N GLU A 497 -4.14 -14.06 -15.65
CA GLU A 497 -3.19 -12.97 -15.36
C GLU A 497 -3.29 -12.55 -13.89
N LYS A 498 -2.26 -12.84 -13.11
CA LYS A 498 -2.24 -12.68 -11.65
C LYS A 498 -1.92 -11.22 -11.27
N LYS A 499 -2.93 -10.38 -11.07
CA LYS A 499 -2.73 -8.94 -10.80
C LYS A 499 -2.69 -8.53 -9.31
N GLY A 500 -2.95 -9.41 -8.37
CA GLY A 500 -2.92 -9.10 -6.93
C GLY A 500 -3.89 -7.99 -6.49
N LEU A 501 -3.62 -7.38 -5.34
CA LEU A 501 -4.40 -6.26 -4.77
C LEU A 501 -3.82 -4.92 -5.19
N GLY A 502 -4.57 -4.18 -5.99
CA GLY A 502 -4.16 -2.87 -6.53
C GLY A 502 -3.04 -2.95 -7.57
N THR A 503 -2.89 -1.89 -8.33
CA THR A 503 -1.78 -1.74 -9.29
C THR A 503 -0.54 -1.21 -8.58
N PRO A 504 0.67 -1.36 -9.15
CA PRO A 504 1.89 -0.76 -8.59
C PRO A 504 1.72 0.72 -8.24
N ALA A 505 1.07 1.49 -9.10
CA ALA A 505 0.83 2.92 -8.90
C ALA A 505 -0.09 3.24 -7.70
N THR A 506 -0.98 2.33 -7.30
CA THR A 506 -2.01 2.58 -6.28
C THR A 506 -1.68 2.00 -4.91
N ARG A 507 -0.85 0.96 -4.83
CA ARG A 507 -0.54 0.25 -3.56
C ARG A 507 -0.01 1.18 -2.48
N ALA A 508 0.94 2.06 -2.81
CA ALA A 508 1.48 3.04 -1.86
C ALA A 508 0.38 3.94 -1.28
N GLY A 509 -0.50 4.47 -2.13
CA GLY A 509 -1.62 5.31 -1.72
C GLY A 509 -2.63 4.57 -0.81
N ILE A 510 -2.83 3.28 -1.03
CA ILE A 510 -3.70 2.44 -0.19
C ILE A 510 -3.11 2.27 1.21
N ILE A 511 -1.81 1.98 1.32
CA ILE A 511 -1.11 1.87 2.61
C ILE A 511 -1.19 3.20 3.37
N GLU A 512 -0.90 4.33 2.70
CA GLU A 512 -1.02 5.65 3.31
C GLU A 512 -2.44 5.98 3.77
N LYS A 513 -3.44 5.58 2.99
CA LYS A 513 -4.85 5.80 3.34
C LYS A 513 -5.26 4.98 4.56
N LEU A 514 -4.78 3.74 4.71
CA LEU A 514 -5.00 2.94 5.91
C LEU A 514 -4.38 3.59 7.16
N VAL A 515 -3.16 4.14 7.03
CA VAL A 515 -2.47 4.81 8.13
C VAL A 515 -3.14 6.15 8.47
N SER A 516 -3.41 6.99 7.48
CA SER A 516 -4.04 8.31 7.69
C SER A 516 -5.49 8.22 8.20
N SER A 517 -6.19 7.15 7.86
CA SER A 517 -7.55 6.88 8.39
C SER A 517 -7.53 6.26 9.80
N GLY A 518 -6.35 5.97 10.36
CA GLY A 518 -6.21 5.40 11.71
C GLY A 518 -6.50 3.89 11.79
N TYR A 519 -6.67 3.19 10.67
CA TYR A 519 -6.90 1.74 10.65
C TYR A 519 -5.60 0.92 10.76
N ALA A 520 -4.48 1.51 10.37
CA ALA A 520 -3.16 0.95 10.56
C ALA A 520 -2.23 1.97 11.23
N VAL A 521 -1.18 1.49 11.89
CA VAL A 521 -0.16 2.33 12.52
C VAL A 521 1.23 1.84 12.14
N ARG A 522 2.16 2.79 11.95
CA ARG A 522 3.58 2.48 11.77
C ARG A 522 4.27 2.49 13.13
N LYS A 523 4.96 1.38 13.47
CA LYS A 523 5.87 1.30 14.63
C LYS A 523 7.27 0.95 14.12
N GLY A 524 8.14 1.94 14.04
CA GLY A 524 9.42 1.80 13.33
C GLY A 524 9.19 1.41 11.87
N LYS A 525 9.76 0.29 11.42
CA LYS A 525 9.56 -0.24 10.06
C LYS A 525 8.26 -1.08 9.92
N GLN A 526 7.61 -1.45 11.02
CA GLN A 526 6.44 -2.33 11.01
C GLN A 526 5.14 -1.56 10.73
N ILE A 527 4.22 -2.22 10.03
CA ILE A 527 2.84 -1.76 9.79
C ILE A 527 1.91 -2.73 10.51
N LEU A 528 1.21 -2.23 11.51
CA LEU A 528 0.33 -3.01 12.37
C LEU A 528 -1.11 -2.52 12.21
N PRO A 529 -2.11 -3.41 12.30
CA PRO A 529 -3.51 -2.97 12.38
C PRO A 529 -3.75 -2.28 13.72
N SER A 530 -4.49 -1.18 13.71
CA SER A 530 -4.99 -0.58 14.95
C SER A 530 -6.15 -1.42 15.52
N THR A 531 -6.51 -1.18 16.78
CA THR A 531 -7.72 -1.77 17.37
C THR A 531 -8.95 -1.48 16.52
N GLU A 532 -9.08 -0.24 16.04
CA GLU A 532 -10.18 0.18 15.18
C GLU A 532 -10.16 -0.52 13.80
N GLY A 533 -8.96 -0.72 13.24
CA GLY A 533 -8.79 -1.46 12.00
C GLY A 533 -9.16 -2.93 12.15
N ARG A 534 -8.79 -3.57 13.24
CA ARG A 534 -9.18 -4.97 13.54
C ARG A 534 -10.71 -5.09 13.70
N GLU A 535 -11.32 -4.17 14.46
CA GLU A 535 -12.77 -4.16 14.62
C GLU A 535 -13.50 -3.95 13.28
N LEU A 536 -12.96 -3.09 12.40
CA LEU A 536 -13.51 -2.93 11.05
C LEU A 536 -13.46 -4.25 10.26
N VAL A 537 -12.33 -4.96 10.29
CA VAL A 537 -12.20 -6.28 9.62
C VAL A 537 -13.18 -7.30 10.21
N ASN A 538 -13.36 -7.31 11.53
CA ASN A 538 -14.26 -8.25 12.20
C ASN A 538 -15.73 -8.11 11.77
N VAL A 539 -16.18 -6.88 11.49
CA VAL A 539 -17.56 -6.63 11.06
C VAL A 539 -17.78 -6.77 9.55
N MET A 540 -16.72 -6.91 8.76
CA MET A 540 -16.83 -7.08 7.31
C MET A 540 -17.07 -8.55 6.94
N PRO A 541 -17.95 -8.82 5.97
CA PRO A 541 -18.17 -10.18 5.47
C PRO A 541 -16.93 -10.69 4.72
N ALA A 542 -16.78 -12.00 4.64
CA ALA A 542 -15.61 -12.66 4.06
C ALA A 542 -15.30 -12.19 2.62
N TYR A 543 -16.32 -12.02 1.79
CA TYR A 543 -16.13 -11.62 0.40
C TYR A 543 -15.54 -10.20 0.24
N LEU A 544 -15.84 -9.25 1.15
CA LEU A 544 -15.22 -7.91 1.13
C LEU A 544 -13.78 -7.91 1.66
N LYS A 545 -13.39 -8.94 2.39
CA LYS A 545 -12.02 -9.13 2.90
C LYS A 545 -11.13 -9.91 1.93
N SER A 546 -11.75 -10.59 0.97
CA SER A 546 -11.04 -11.49 0.05
C SER A 546 -10.32 -10.73 -1.07
N ALA A 547 -9.08 -11.09 -1.31
CA ALA A 547 -8.34 -10.68 -2.49
C ALA A 547 -8.91 -11.29 -3.78
N ALA A 548 -9.53 -12.49 -3.68
CA ALA A 548 -10.11 -13.21 -4.81
C ALA A 548 -11.19 -12.37 -5.53
N MET A 549 -12.05 -11.67 -4.78
CA MET A 549 -13.04 -10.76 -5.37
C MET A 549 -12.40 -9.68 -6.24
N THR A 550 -11.28 -9.11 -5.80
CA THR A 550 -10.56 -8.09 -6.57
C THR A 550 -9.93 -8.68 -7.83
N ALA A 551 -9.36 -9.87 -7.73
CA ALA A 551 -8.76 -10.57 -8.87
C ALA A 551 -9.83 -10.97 -9.89
N GLU A 552 -11.01 -11.42 -9.44
CA GLU A 552 -12.15 -11.73 -10.31
C GLU A 552 -12.61 -10.50 -11.11
N TRP A 553 -12.72 -9.35 -10.47
CA TRP A 553 -13.07 -8.12 -11.19
C TRP A 553 -12.02 -7.72 -12.22
N GLU A 554 -10.73 -7.80 -11.90
CA GLU A 554 -9.68 -7.48 -12.86
C GLU A 554 -9.71 -8.45 -14.05
N ASN A 555 -10.03 -9.73 -13.81
CA ASN A 555 -10.21 -10.70 -14.87
C ASN A 555 -11.41 -10.36 -15.78
N GLN A 556 -12.55 -10.00 -15.17
CA GLN A 556 -13.73 -9.57 -15.94
C GLN A 556 -13.45 -8.30 -16.76
N LEU A 557 -12.70 -7.34 -16.20
CA LEU A 557 -12.29 -6.14 -16.94
C LEU A 557 -11.37 -6.49 -18.12
N LEU A 558 -10.46 -7.47 -17.97
CA LEU A 558 -9.66 -7.97 -19.08
C LEU A 558 -10.52 -8.70 -20.14
N MET A 559 -11.52 -9.46 -19.72
CA MET A 559 -12.48 -10.09 -20.65
C MET A 559 -13.27 -9.02 -21.41
N MET A 560 -13.62 -7.91 -20.76
CA MET A 560 -14.27 -6.76 -21.41
C MET A 560 -13.36 -6.09 -22.46
N GLU A 561 -12.08 -5.89 -22.16
CA GLU A 561 -11.11 -5.38 -23.14
C GLU A 561 -11.03 -6.27 -24.40
N LYS A 562 -11.12 -7.58 -24.20
CA LYS A 562 -11.15 -8.59 -25.28
C LYS A 562 -12.51 -8.69 -25.98
N GLY A 563 -13.54 -7.93 -25.52
CA GLY A 563 -14.90 -7.99 -26.06
C GLY A 563 -15.67 -9.27 -25.71
N GLN A 564 -15.25 -10.02 -24.69
CA GLN A 564 -15.86 -11.29 -24.27
C GLN A 564 -17.03 -11.11 -23.32
N ILE A 565 -17.07 -9.99 -22.55
CA ILE A 565 -18.20 -9.60 -21.72
C ILE A 565 -18.59 -8.14 -21.99
N THR A 566 -19.82 -7.79 -21.68
CA THR A 566 -20.33 -6.42 -21.85
C THR A 566 -20.25 -5.62 -20.56
N ASP A 567 -20.26 -4.30 -20.68
CA ASP A 567 -20.41 -3.35 -19.56
C ASP A 567 -21.66 -3.62 -18.73
N THR A 568 -22.77 -3.93 -19.38
CA THR A 568 -24.07 -4.22 -18.73
C THR A 568 -23.98 -5.48 -17.85
N GLN A 569 -23.30 -6.53 -18.31
CA GLN A 569 -23.07 -7.75 -17.52
C GLN A 569 -22.24 -7.44 -16.26
N PHE A 570 -21.09 -6.82 -16.41
CA PHE A 570 -20.22 -6.45 -15.31
C PHE A 570 -20.91 -5.54 -14.29
N MET A 571 -21.54 -4.45 -14.75
CA MET A 571 -22.23 -3.51 -13.87
C MET A 571 -23.46 -4.10 -13.19
N GLY A 572 -24.11 -5.09 -13.81
CA GLY A 572 -25.19 -5.86 -13.20
C GLY A 572 -24.71 -6.66 -11.98
N GLU A 573 -23.55 -7.32 -12.08
CA GLU A 573 -22.94 -8.04 -10.96
C GLU A 573 -22.54 -7.08 -9.83
N ILE A 574 -21.98 -5.91 -10.18
CA ILE A 574 -21.63 -4.88 -9.20
C ILE A 574 -22.87 -4.38 -8.45
N THR A 575 -23.97 -4.14 -9.16
CA THR A 575 -25.23 -3.72 -8.56
C THR A 575 -25.79 -4.80 -7.61
N SER A 576 -25.69 -6.06 -8.02
CA SER A 576 -26.07 -7.21 -7.17
C SER A 576 -25.21 -7.26 -5.90
N LEU A 577 -23.91 -7.05 -6.02
CA LEU A 577 -22.98 -7.01 -4.88
C LEU A 577 -23.32 -5.86 -3.92
N VAL A 578 -23.68 -4.68 -4.42
CA VAL A 578 -24.18 -3.57 -3.58
C VAL A 578 -25.43 -4.02 -2.80
N GLY A 579 -26.38 -4.67 -3.46
CA GLY A 579 -27.56 -5.23 -2.81
C GLY A 579 -27.22 -6.22 -1.70
N LYS A 580 -26.25 -7.11 -1.94
CA LYS A 580 -25.75 -8.08 -0.95
C LYS A 580 -25.09 -7.39 0.26
N ILE A 581 -24.32 -6.34 0.05
CA ILE A 581 -23.73 -5.54 1.15
C ILE A 581 -24.83 -4.96 2.03
N LEU A 582 -25.87 -4.38 1.42
CA LEU A 582 -26.97 -3.76 2.15
C LEU A 582 -27.81 -4.79 2.92
N SER A 583 -28.04 -5.97 2.35
CA SER A 583 -28.75 -7.06 3.04
C SER A 583 -28.01 -7.49 4.31
N VAL A 584 -26.70 -7.71 4.22
CA VAL A 584 -25.87 -8.03 5.39
C VAL A 584 -25.96 -6.93 6.46
N CYS A 585 -25.91 -5.66 6.05
CA CYS A 585 -26.00 -4.54 7.00
C CYS A 585 -27.39 -4.47 7.69
N ARG A 586 -28.48 -4.85 7.02
CA ARG A 586 -29.84 -4.89 7.64
C ARG A 586 -29.92 -5.92 8.75
N GLU A 587 -29.29 -7.06 8.57
CA GLU A 587 -29.32 -8.20 9.49
C GLU A 587 -28.43 -8.02 10.73
N ILE A 588 -27.63 -6.93 10.81
CA ILE A 588 -26.76 -6.67 11.96
C ILE A 588 -27.62 -6.45 13.22
N PRO A 589 -27.43 -7.27 14.28
CA PRO A 589 -28.17 -7.12 15.53
C PRO A 589 -27.91 -5.76 16.20
N GLU A 590 -28.90 -5.22 16.92
CA GLU A 590 -28.75 -3.90 17.57
C GLU A 590 -27.60 -3.85 18.58
N VAL A 591 -27.31 -4.95 19.26
CA VAL A 591 -26.19 -5.06 20.18
C VAL A 591 -24.85 -4.86 19.45
N GLU A 592 -24.69 -5.50 18.28
CA GLU A 592 -23.48 -5.37 17.46
C GLU A 592 -23.32 -3.96 16.88
N ARG A 593 -24.40 -3.26 16.59
CA ARG A 593 -24.35 -1.86 16.09
C ARG A 593 -23.65 -0.90 17.04
N ARG A 594 -23.59 -1.22 18.33
CA ARG A 594 -22.90 -0.41 19.35
C ARG A 594 -21.42 -0.74 19.52
N ARG A 595 -20.88 -1.71 18.79
CA ARG A 595 -19.50 -2.23 18.91
C ARG A 595 -18.41 -1.16 18.89
N PHE A 596 -18.57 -0.13 18.08
CA PHE A 596 -17.63 0.98 17.97
C PHE A 596 -17.91 2.14 18.94
N GLN A 597 -18.99 2.08 19.70
CA GLN A 597 -19.27 3.06 20.70
C GLN A 597 -18.38 2.77 21.91
N LYS A 598 -17.50 3.69 22.27
CA LYS A 598 -16.80 3.59 23.55
C LYS A 598 -17.88 3.49 24.64
N ALA A 599 -17.75 2.51 25.53
CA ALA A 599 -18.57 2.47 26.73
C ALA A 599 -18.45 3.85 27.39
N ARG A 600 -19.56 4.57 27.46
CA ARG A 600 -19.55 5.89 28.11
C ARG A 600 -19.30 5.65 29.57
N GLU A 601 -18.32 6.35 30.13
CA GLU A 601 -18.05 6.27 31.55
C GLU A 601 -19.28 6.78 32.33
N VAL A 602 -19.80 5.91 33.17
CA VAL A 602 -20.91 6.25 34.07
C VAL A 602 -20.31 7.08 35.21
N ILE A 603 -20.69 8.33 35.32
CA ILE A 603 -20.20 9.23 36.38
C ILE A 603 -21.10 9.25 37.63
N GLY A 604 -22.26 8.62 37.55
CA GLY A 604 -23.21 8.53 38.67
C GLY A 604 -24.59 8.11 38.20
N LYS A 605 -25.53 8.05 39.12
CA LYS A 605 -26.94 7.77 38.86
C LYS A 605 -27.74 9.08 38.83
N CYS A 606 -28.73 9.10 37.91
CA CYS A 606 -29.62 10.25 37.80
C CYS A 606 -30.54 10.36 39.04
N PRO A 607 -30.52 11.46 39.75
CA PRO A 607 -31.36 11.61 40.95
C PRO A 607 -32.85 11.73 40.65
N VAL A 608 -33.26 11.87 39.39
CA VAL A 608 -34.68 11.94 38.95
C VAL A 608 -35.21 10.57 38.59
N CYS A 609 -34.49 9.78 37.81
CA CYS A 609 -35.01 8.51 37.26
C CYS A 609 -34.14 7.27 37.53
N GLY A 610 -33.04 7.40 38.22
CA GLY A 610 -32.09 6.32 38.56
C GLY A 610 -31.25 5.80 37.42
N SER A 611 -31.41 6.28 36.19
CA SER A 611 -30.61 5.87 35.05
C SER A 611 -29.17 6.43 35.12
N ASP A 612 -28.27 5.88 34.32
CA ASP A 612 -26.87 6.31 34.28
C ASP A 612 -26.73 7.77 33.81
N VAL A 613 -25.77 8.48 34.36
CA VAL A 613 -25.38 9.84 33.94
C VAL A 613 -24.03 9.75 33.24
N TYR A 614 -23.92 10.38 32.07
CA TYR A 614 -22.72 10.42 31.26
C TYR A 614 -22.17 11.82 31.12
N GLU A 615 -20.85 11.94 30.89
CA GLU A 615 -20.21 13.21 30.58
C GLU A 615 -20.39 13.55 29.10
N GLY A 616 -20.99 14.69 28.80
CA GLY A 616 -21.06 15.33 27.49
C GLY A 616 -20.02 16.44 27.33
N LYS A 617 -19.98 17.06 26.14
CA LYS A 617 -19.08 18.17 25.86
C LYS A 617 -19.38 19.39 26.74
N GLN A 618 -20.66 19.72 26.91
CA GLN A 618 -21.13 20.91 27.62
C GLN A 618 -21.83 20.62 28.95
N ASN A 619 -22.23 19.38 29.20
CA ASN A 619 -23.03 19.01 30.38
C ASN A 619 -22.75 17.55 30.78
N PHE A 620 -23.25 17.21 31.97
CA PHE A 620 -23.43 15.85 32.45
C PHE A 620 -24.92 15.53 32.36
N TYR A 621 -25.32 14.49 31.59
CA TYR A 621 -26.71 14.28 31.23
C TYR A 621 -27.18 12.83 31.48
N CYS A 622 -28.48 12.67 31.72
CA CYS A 622 -29.10 11.37 31.94
C CYS A 622 -29.11 10.54 30.65
N SER A 623 -28.83 9.24 30.77
CA SER A 623 -28.89 8.29 29.64
C SER A 623 -30.31 8.04 29.15
N ASN A 624 -31.32 8.23 29.99
CA ASN A 624 -32.73 8.07 29.63
C ASN A 624 -33.20 9.29 28.83
N ARG A 625 -33.54 9.08 27.56
CA ARG A 625 -34.00 10.16 26.65
C ARG A 625 -35.34 10.81 27.05
N GLN A 626 -36.09 10.17 27.94
CA GLN A 626 -37.35 10.72 28.48
C GLN A 626 -37.10 11.54 29.76
N CYS A 627 -35.85 11.66 30.20
CA CYS A 627 -35.46 12.38 31.39
C CYS A 627 -34.60 13.59 31.01
N ASP A 628 -35.09 14.80 31.31
CA ASP A 628 -34.40 16.07 30.99
C ASP A 628 -33.33 16.44 31.98
N PHE A 629 -32.92 15.57 32.91
CA PHE A 629 -31.90 15.85 33.88
C PHE A 629 -30.54 16.09 33.23
N ALA A 630 -29.97 17.28 33.44
CA ALA A 630 -28.62 17.63 33.02
C ALA A 630 -27.98 18.64 33.95
N LEU A 631 -26.71 18.42 34.30
CA LEU A 631 -25.84 19.38 35.00
C LEU A 631 -24.94 20.08 33.99
N TRP A 632 -25.16 21.36 33.76
CA TRP A 632 -24.37 22.12 32.80
C TRP A 632 -23.01 22.51 33.38
N LYS A 633 -21.92 22.29 32.63
CA LYS A 633 -20.54 22.65 33.02
C LYS A 633 -20.43 24.18 33.24
N GLU A 634 -20.98 24.95 32.31
CA GLU A 634 -21.14 26.37 32.40
C GLU A 634 -22.60 26.69 32.80
N ASN A 635 -22.84 26.92 34.07
CA ASN A 635 -24.15 27.32 34.59
C ASN A 635 -24.09 28.70 35.25
N ARG A 636 -25.22 29.41 35.22
CA ARG A 636 -25.28 30.78 35.71
C ARG A 636 -24.95 30.91 37.22
N PHE A 637 -25.24 29.90 37.99
CA PHE A 637 -25.01 29.92 39.44
C PHE A 637 -23.51 29.93 39.75
N LEU A 638 -22.76 28.94 39.27
CA LEU A 638 -21.32 28.87 39.45
C LEU A 638 -20.59 29.95 38.66
N GLY A 639 -21.05 30.29 37.46
CA GLY A 639 -20.48 31.37 36.65
C GLY A 639 -20.54 32.75 37.31
N SER A 640 -21.57 33.00 38.12
CA SER A 640 -21.62 34.24 38.93
C SER A 640 -20.51 34.35 39.99
N MET A 641 -19.86 33.23 40.31
CA MET A 641 -18.77 33.09 41.27
C MET A 641 -17.44 32.66 40.59
N GLU A 642 -17.34 32.86 39.27
CA GLU A 642 -16.17 32.57 38.45
C GLU A 642 -15.70 31.11 38.52
N LYS A 643 -16.68 30.20 38.60
CA LYS A 643 -16.46 28.74 38.61
C LYS A 643 -17.26 28.03 37.54
N THR A 644 -16.74 26.89 37.11
CA THR A 644 -17.41 25.91 36.23
C THR A 644 -17.56 24.58 36.95
N LEU A 645 -18.54 23.79 36.56
CA LEU A 645 -18.76 22.46 37.12
C LEU A 645 -17.83 21.46 36.41
N ASP A 646 -16.84 20.96 37.11
CA ASP A 646 -15.96 19.91 36.61
C ASP A 646 -16.50 18.49 36.88
N LYS A 647 -15.85 17.49 36.33
CA LYS A 647 -16.25 16.09 36.46
C LYS A 647 -16.25 15.62 37.93
N LYS A 648 -15.24 16.00 38.68
CA LYS A 648 -15.10 15.60 40.10
C LYS A 648 -16.27 16.11 40.92
N MET A 649 -16.57 17.40 40.76
CA MET A 649 -17.73 18.01 41.44
C MET A 649 -19.05 17.33 41.02
N ALA A 650 -19.22 17.00 39.69
CA ALA A 650 -20.40 16.33 39.21
C ALA A 650 -20.56 14.91 39.82
N VAL A 651 -19.49 14.16 39.93
CA VAL A 651 -19.51 12.81 40.55
C VAL A 651 -19.91 12.93 42.04
N GLU A 652 -19.30 13.84 42.80
CA GLU A 652 -19.62 14.04 44.22
C GLU A 652 -21.08 14.51 44.43
N LEU A 653 -21.57 15.37 43.56
CA LEU A 653 -22.97 15.85 43.60
C LEU A 653 -23.98 14.75 43.25
N LEU A 654 -23.63 13.85 42.32
CA LEU A 654 -24.50 12.71 41.98
C LEU A 654 -24.48 11.61 43.06
N ASP A 655 -23.37 11.47 43.80
CA ASP A 655 -23.19 10.46 44.85
C ASP A 655 -23.75 10.95 46.23
N LYS A 656 -23.43 12.18 46.61
CA LYS A 656 -23.69 12.72 47.96
C LYS A 656 -24.59 13.94 48.00
N ALA A 657 -25.08 14.38 46.83
CA ALA A 657 -25.79 15.63 46.66
C ALA A 657 -25.05 16.89 47.17
N CYS A 658 -23.75 16.75 47.50
CA CYS A 658 -22.91 17.82 48.08
C CYS A 658 -21.46 17.68 47.62
N THR A 659 -20.79 18.78 47.32
CA THR A 659 -19.32 18.83 47.02
C THR A 659 -18.72 20.10 47.61
N HIS A 660 -17.48 19.99 48.16
CA HIS A 660 -16.75 21.14 48.70
C HIS A 660 -16.02 21.91 47.60
N VAL A 661 -16.39 23.17 47.35
CA VAL A 661 -15.82 24.03 46.32
C VAL A 661 -14.94 25.11 46.95
N LYS A 662 -13.67 25.12 46.53
CA LYS A 662 -12.68 26.11 46.99
C LYS A 662 -12.57 27.27 45.99
N GLY A 663 -12.30 28.46 46.54
CA GLY A 663 -11.96 29.66 45.79
C GLY A 663 -13.10 30.19 44.92
N LEU A 664 -14.34 30.10 45.39
CA LEU A 664 -15.48 30.82 44.83
C LEU A 664 -15.25 32.35 45.02
N TYR A 665 -15.60 33.16 44.01
CA TYR A 665 -15.37 34.60 44.06
C TYR A 665 -16.67 35.39 44.29
N SER A 666 -16.68 36.21 45.29
CA SER A 666 -17.82 37.11 45.58
C SER A 666 -17.56 38.49 44.99
N ARG A 667 -18.19 38.83 43.86
CA ARG A 667 -18.11 40.17 43.25
C ARG A 667 -18.58 41.29 44.18
N LYS A 668 -19.54 40.98 45.08
CA LYS A 668 -20.12 41.97 46.00
C LYS A 668 -19.18 42.35 47.13
N LYS A 669 -18.28 41.46 47.55
CA LYS A 669 -17.35 41.65 48.65
C LYS A 669 -15.88 41.65 48.23
N ASP A 670 -15.60 41.44 46.97
CA ASP A 670 -14.25 41.32 46.38
C ASP A 670 -13.31 40.36 47.14
N ILE A 671 -13.85 39.19 47.51
CA ILE A 671 -13.12 38.17 48.26
C ILE A 671 -13.33 36.78 47.67
N LYS A 672 -12.31 35.91 47.81
CA LYS A 672 -12.43 34.47 47.59
C LYS A 672 -12.89 33.78 48.85
N PHE A 673 -13.75 32.76 48.71
CA PHE A 673 -14.29 31.96 49.81
C PHE A 673 -14.48 30.53 49.41
N ASP A 674 -14.56 29.64 50.36
CA ASP A 674 -14.86 28.23 50.20
C ASP A 674 -16.25 27.94 50.74
N ALA A 675 -17.02 27.08 50.09
CA ALA A 675 -18.34 26.67 50.52
C ALA A 675 -18.68 25.28 50.03
N ASP A 676 -19.64 24.63 50.64
CA ASP A 676 -20.20 23.37 50.17
C ASP A 676 -21.34 23.70 49.20
N LEU A 677 -21.24 23.11 47.98
CA LEU A 677 -22.23 23.19 46.92
C LEU A 677 -23.18 22.02 47.04
N LEU A 678 -24.45 22.31 47.24
CA LEU A 678 -25.52 21.30 47.32
C LEU A 678 -26.32 21.25 46.04
N LEU A 679 -26.69 20.03 45.64
CA LEU A 679 -27.61 19.76 44.57
C LEU A 679 -28.98 19.39 45.14
N THR A 680 -30.00 20.15 44.77
CA THR A 680 -31.39 19.84 45.06
C THR A 680 -32.22 19.70 43.77
N LEU A 681 -33.36 19.09 43.86
CA LEU A 681 -34.29 18.96 42.73
C LEU A 681 -35.54 19.81 43.04
N GLU A 682 -35.89 20.74 42.14
CA GLU A 682 -37.13 21.48 42.16
C GLU A 682 -37.89 21.19 40.86
N ASP A 683 -39.07 20.60 40.91
CA ASP A 683 -39.86 20.14 39.77
C ASP A 683 -39.08 19.25 38.82
N GLY A 684 -38.21 18.36 39.37
CA GLY A 684 -37.37 17.46 38.59
C GLY A 684 -36.16 18.11 37.95
N LYS A 685 -35.90 19.40 38.14
CA LYS A 685 -34.78 20.15 37.61
C LYS A 685 -33.69 20.38 38.66
N PRO A 686 -32.40 20.29 38.30
CA PRO A 686 -31.30 20.52 39.25
C PRO A 686 -31.20 21.99 39.65
N ARG A 687 -31.05 22.24 40.96
CA ARG A 687 -30.78 23.52 41.56
C ARG A 687 -29.54 23.43 42.43
N PHE A 688 -28.80 24.53 42.50
CA PHE A 688 -27.59 24.65 43.31
C PHE A 688 -27.80 25.62 44.45
N HIS A 689 -27.33 25.24 45.64
CA HIS A 689 -27.31 26.09 46.83
C HIS A 689 -25.93 26.05 47.48
N LEU A 690 -25.55 27.09 48.20
CA LEU A 690 -24.32 27.13 49.00
C LEU A 690 -24.63 26.95 50.47
N GLU A 691 -23.88 26.07 51.12
CA GLU A 691 -23.86 25.95 52.57
C GLU A 691 -22.46 26.32 53.09
N PHE A 692 -22.40 27.10 54.12
CA PHE A 692 -21.13 27.55 54.73
C PHE A 692 -20.79 26.65 55.91
N PRO A 693 -19.56 26.09 55.98
CA PRO A 693 -19.18 25.27 57.11
C PRO A 693 -19.30 26.05 58.41
N LYS A 694 -20.05 25.47 59.37
CA LYS A 694 -20.18 26.06 60.71
C LYS A 694 -18.80 26.25 61.32
N LYS A 695 -18.42 27.50 61.65
CA LYS A 695 -17.18 27.73 62.38
C LYS A 695 -17.21 26.94 63.70
N LYS A 696 -16.33 25.92 63.79
CA LYS A 696 -16.08 25.31 65.11
C LYS A 696 -15.67 26.44 66.05
N LYS A 697 -16.54 26.78 67.06
CA LYS A 697 -16.13 27.62 68.18
C LYS A 697 -14.93 26.94 68.86
N LYS A 698 -13.79 27.59 68.83
CA LYS A 698 -12.61 27.21 69.64
C LYS A 698 -12.95 27.30 71.10
#